data_276bf829a30c25d46218866c6c9f4c6c
#
_entry.id   276bf829a30c25d46218866c6c9f4c6c
#
_cell.length_a   1.000
_cell.length_b   1.000
_cell.length_c   1.000
_cell.angle_alpha   90.00
_cell.angle_beta   90.00
_cell.angle_gamma   90.00
#
_symmetry.space_group_name_H-M   'P 1'
#
loop_
_entity.id
_entity.type
_entity.pdbx_description
1 polymer ?
#
loop_
_entity_poly.entity_id
_entity_poly.type
_entity_poly.pdbx_seq_one_letter_code
_entity_poly.pdbx_strand_id
1 'polypeptide(L)'
;MKFRKQLTLLLTMTGLGLLSHGTAFAETRTELWAKESQGYGAKLPYLRYEAEEGVGRDAVLKHSTAYDEVEMEASNQSYVQLTKEDSSLRFTVKKAANAMTLRFTMPEDASGELEISVERNGELLGKKTVELDNSSAWQYVKENDVFDENIADSHSRFRFDERHFLLENDNKELMELEAGDVLTIRRTDKKADELGIDFIELEQAPEAKGAPSNSISITDAPYSAVPNDGQDDSQAFLDALKDADAENKTLYIPEGTFDFDQKLVVSATDMRITGAGIWYTRLHFTSEEQAGGGIEFLDSSSNVEMDNLYMDSELKSRFHQEANYKGIAGVLGENSKLHDLWLEHFECGIWVGDYVEADKMKYTKNLTVSNSRIRDNFADGVNFAQGTRNSKVQNSDIRGNGDDGLATFASKAIVKIKENVNGVEQVRYIHTESKPAENNAFLNNTVELTWRASGIALHGGANHHIEGNLVKDITSGPGLRVSTVFPGYNFDDNQNISIKRNLLIQTGTDNDFYGNALASIHFEKLYGDMKKITVADNCLINSPHGKYSGNFYIPEEGTTEITLRNNEEKSIDVEPMLAEEEKNFAPLSEEEKLVEEQKKAEEQKKAEELKKAAEQAEQAKHEGEQPGYDGALNIELHDQEEIPETANFRLYWFSGETEENGRTVRYWVKKLEGIHLDESMEYSLEDGTKVFNFTPDDIPEYIPISGTAFVEDYYYEGEDWIRLESPEGVEYVKIRYWSLK
;
A
#
# COMPACT_ATOMS: atom_id res chain seq x y z
N MET A 1 -33.10 24.57 -66.74
CA MET A 1 -34.11 25.06 -65.77
C MET A 1 -34.62 23.90 -64.95
N LYS A 2 -34.07 23.67 -63.78
CA LYS A 2 -34.67 22.90 -62.68
C LYS A 2 -33.94 23.29 -61.40
N PHE A 3 -34.66 24.05 -60.57
CA PHE A 3 -34.23 24.45 -59.23
C PHE A 3 -34.14 23.22 -58.31
N ARG A 4 -32.97 22.97 -57.72
CA ARG A 4 -32.84 22.13 -56.54
C ARG A 4 -32.90 23.03 -55.28
N LYS A 5 -33.94 22.92 -54.55
CA LYS A 5 -34.05 23.48 -53.20
C LYS A 5 -33.21 22.62 -52.27
N GLN A 6 -32.14 23.16 -51.72
CA GLN A 6 -31.47 22.60 -50.55
C GLN A 6 -32.28 22.97 -49.33
N LEU A 7 -32.76 21.97 -48.62
CA LEU A 7 -33.39 22.10 -47.31
C LEU A 7 -32.24 22.02 -46.30
N THR A 8 -31.84 23.15 -45.78
CA THR A 8 -30.89 23.21 -44.65
C THR A 8 -31.71 22.96 -43.40
N LEU A 9 -31.51 21.79 -42.80
CA LEU A 9 -32.04 21.46 -41.47
C LEU A 9 -31.17 22.14 -40.43
N LEU A 10 -31.67 23.21 -39.84
CA LEU A 10 -31.05 23.89 -38.74
C LEU A 10 -31.34 23.05 -37.48
N LEU A 11 -30.43 22.20 -37.07
CA LEU A 11 -30.40 21.62 -35.71
C LEU A 11 -30.00 22.74 -34.75
N THR A 12 -30.95 23.29 -34.08
CA THR A 12 -30.71 24.09 -32.88
C THR A 12 -30.28 23.13 -31.78
N MET A 13 -28.97 22.99 -31.62
CA MET A 13 -28.41 22.54 -30.36
C MET A 13 -28.72 23.60 -29.33
N THR A 14 -29.74 23.35 -28.50
CA THR A 14 -29.84 23.98 -27.21
C THR A 14 -28.76 23.36 -26.33
N GLY A 15 -27.54 23.83 -26.51
CA GLY A 15 -26.53 23.64 -25.48
C GLY A 15 -27.06 24.32 -24.22
N LEU A 16 -27.34 23.54 -23.20
CA LEU A 16 -27.32 24.07 -21.84
C LEU A 16 -25.88 24.54 -21.64
N GLY A 17 -25.66 25.81 -21.94
CA GLY A 17 -24.51 26.52 -21.44
C GLY A 17 -24.62 26.53 -19.94
N LEU A 18 -23.82 25.73 -19.28
CA LEU A 18 -23.35 26.09 -17.96
C LEU A 18 -22.83 27.51 -18.10
N LEU A 19 -23.61 28.45 -17.56
CA LEU A 19 -23.16 29.81 -17.32
C LEU A 19 -21.93 29.70 -16.46
N SER A 20 -20.75 29.67 -17.08
CA SER A 20 -19.52 30.02 -16.40
C SER A 20 -19.68 31.50 -16.00
N HIS A 21 -20.33 31.73 -14.91
CA HIS A 21 -19.97 32.88 -14.12
C HIS A 21 -18.50 32.63 -13.78
N GLY A 22 -17.63 33.53 -14.18
CA GLY A 22 -16.24 33.52 -13.77
C GLY A 22 -16.15 33.79 -12.26
N THR A 23 -16.59 32.84 -11.48
CA THR A 23 -16.13 32.64 -10.11
C THR A 23 -14.74 32.06 -10.28
N ALA A 24 -13.72 32.81 -9.89
CA ALA A 24 -12.44 32.20 -9.60
C ALA A 24 -12.78 30.96 -8.76
N PHE A 25 -12.42 29.77 -9.24
CA PHE A 25 -12.56 28.57 -8.45
C PHE A 25 -11.87 28.87 -7.13
N ALA A 26 -12.54 28.62 -6.03
CA ALA A 26 -11.91 28.76 -4.73
C ALA A 26 -10.66 27.84 -4.72
N GLU A 27 -9.56 28.35 -4.21
CA GLU A 27 -8.33 27.57 -4.02
C GLU A 27 -8.67 26.35 -3.15
N THR A 28 -8.30 25.13 -3.55
CA THR A 28 -8.53 23.92 -2.75
C THR A 28 -7.48 23.79 -1.64
N ARG A 29 -7.74 22.94 -0.63
CA ARG A 29 -6.75 22.68 0.43
C ARG A 29 -5.46 22.09 -0.16
N THR A 30 -5.55 21.18 -1.13
CA THR A 30 -4.38 20.63 -1.85
C THR A 30 -3.57 21.73 -2.54
N GLU A 31 -4.24 22.66 -3.24
CA GLU A 31 -3.56 23.78 -3.91
C GLU A 31 -2.91 24.72 -2.91
N LEU A 32 -3.59 25.01 -1.81
CA LEU A 32 -3.06 25.82 -0.72
C LEU A 32 -1.79 25.20 -0.15
N TRP A 33 -1.83 23.91 0.25
CA TRP A 33 -0.68 23.26 0.85
C TRP A 33 0.46 23.06 -0.15
N ALA A 34 0.18 22.77 -1.40
CA ALA A 34 1.19 22.72 -2.46
C ALA A 34 1.92 24.05 -2.65
N LYS A 35 1.22 25.16 -2.52
CA LYS A 35 1.78 26.52 -2.60
C LYS A 35 2.63 26.86 -1.36
N GLU A 36 2.11 26.60 -0.15
CA GLU A 36 2.84 26.87 1.10
C GLU A 36 4.08 25.96 1.25
N SER A 37 4.01 24.71 0.76
CA SER A 37 5.12 23.75 0.84
C SER A 37 6.17 23.93 -0.26
N GLN A 38 6.03 24.90 -1.14
CA GLN A 38 6.99 25.11 -2.22
C GLN A 38 8.42 25.33 -1.69
N GLY A 39 9.32 24.41 -2.03
CA GLY A 39 10.73 24.45 -1.60
C GLY A 39 11.01 23.64 -0.33
N TYR A 40 10.02 22.97 0.21
CA TYR A 40 10.13 22.03 1.32
C TYR A 40 9.73 20.62 0.90
N GLY A 41 10.15 19.63 1.68
CA GLY A 41 9.77 18.24 1.47
C GLY A 41 10.48 17.55 0.31
N ALA A 42 10.08 16.32 0.08
CA ALA A 42 10.60 15.46 -0.98
C ALA A 42 10.01 15.82 -2.35
N LYS A 43 10.76 15.50 -3.41
CA LYS A 43 10.25 15.58 -4.77
C LYS A 43 9.56 14.26 -5.11
N LEU A 44 8.26 14.24 -4.95
CA LEU A 44 7.45 13.04 -5.11
C LEU A 44 6.99 12.90 -6.58
N PRO A 45 7.00 11.67 -7.12
CA PRO A 45 6.63 11.44 -8.53
C PRO A 45 5.12 11.46 -8.78
N TYR A 46 4.33 11.24 -7.75
CA TYR A 46 2.87 11.16 -7.82
C TYR A 46 2.18 12.50 -7.67
N LEU A 47 0.92 12.53 -8.03
CA LEU A 47 -0.02 13.61 -7.73
C LEU A 47 -1.11 13.05 -6.82
N ARG A 48 -1.30 13.66 -5.64
CA ARG A 48 -2.34 13.30 -4.69
C ARG A 48 -3.66 13.96 -5.07
N TYR A 49 -4.73 13.22 -4.88
CA TYR A 49 -6.13 13.63 -4.99
C TYR A 49 -6.80 13.30 -3.67
N GLU A 50 -7.04 14.30 -2.87
CA GLU A 50 -7.74 14.15 -1.59
C GLU A 50 -9.19 13.76 -1.85
N ALA A 51 -9.73 12.86 -1.03
CA ALA A 51 -11.08 12.32 -1.24
C ALA A 51 -12.15 13.40 -1.16
N GLU A 52 -11.98 14.37 -0.28
CA GLU A 52 -12.88 15.50 -0.11
C GLU A 52 -12.94 16.44 -1.33
N GLU A 53 -11.95 16.44 -2.20
CA GLU A 53 -11.95 17.18 -3.46
C GLU A 53 -12.65 16.40 -4.60
N GLY A 54 -12.95 15.13 -4.39
CA GLY A 54 -13.69 14.30 -5.32
C GLY A 54 -15.19 14.61 -5.30
N VAL A 55 -15.93 14.07 -6.26
CA VAL A 55 -17.39 14.16 -6.30
C VAL A 55 -17.99 12.87 -5.79
N GLY A 56 -18.65 12.93 -4.63
CA GLY A 56 -19.25 11.78 -3.97
C GLY A 56 -20.68 11.50 -4.40
N ARG A 57 -21.03 10.23 -4.43
CA ARG A 57 -22.41 9.77 -4.57
C ARG A 57 -22.72 8.75 -3.50
N ASP A 58 -23.79 8.96 -2.74
CA ASP A 58 -24.12 8.14 -1.56
C ASP A 58 -22.89 7.99 -0.62
N ALA A 59 -22.11 9.05 -0.55
CA ALA A 59 -20.89 9.17 0.22
C ALA A 59 -21.00 10.35 1.17
N VAL A 60 -20.27 10.31 2.28
CA VAL A 60 -20.31 11.34 3.32
C VAL A 60 -18.91 11.82 3.61
N LEU A 61 -18.71 13.14 3.51
CA LEU A 61 -17.48 13.78 4.00
C LEU A 61 -17.48 13.72 5.53
N LYS A 62 -16.39 13.20 6.08
CA LYS A 62 -16.08 13.18 7.50
C LYS A 62 -14.94 14.15 7.76
N HIS A 63 -15.10 15.00 8.75
CA HIS A 63 -14.08 15.94 9.18
C HIS A 63 -14.13 16.14 10.70
N SER A 64 -12.99 16.06 11.35
CA SER A 64 -12.83 16.37 12.77
C SER A 64 -11.38 16.67 13.09
N THR A 65 -11.17 17.62 13.99
CA THR A 65 -9.85 17.90 14.59
C THR A 65 -9.74 17.40 16.02
N ALA A 66 -10.74 16.65 16.49
CA ALA A 66 -10.72 16.07 17.83
C ALA A 66 -9.77 14.87 17.87
N TYR A 67 -8.88 14.86 18.84
CA TYR A 67 -7.81 13.85 18.97
C TYR A 67 -8.30 12.39 18.97
N ASP A 68 -9.49 12.14 19.51
CA ASP A 68 -10.06 10.80 19.66
C ASP A 68 -10.98 10.37 18.50
N GLU A 69 -11.07 11.18 17.47
CA GLU A 69 -11.84 10.88 16.27
C GLU A 69 -10.92 10.34 15.15
N VAL A 70 -11.46 9.44 14.34
CA VAL A 70 -10.73 8.80 13.21
C VAL A 70 -10.21 9.83 12.22
N GLU A 71 -10.99 10.86 11.96
CA GLU A 71 -10.68 11.95 11.05
C GLU A 71 -9.33 12.61 11.35
N MET A 72 -8.92 12.62 12.61
CA MET A 72 -7.65 13.22 13.01
C MET A 72 -6.43 12.49 12.44
N GLU A 73 -6.58 11.22 12.07
CA GLU A 73 -5.53 10.41 11.43
C GLU A 73 -5.53 10.55 9.88
N ALA A 74 -6.53 11.20 9.31
CA ALA A 74 -6.63 11.43 7.88
C ALA A 74 -5.81 12.64 7.44
N SER A 75 -5.41 12.66 6.17
CA SER A 75 -4.88 13.86 5.52
C SER A 75 -5.89 15.00 5.64
N ASN A 76 -5.42 16.19 5.97
CA ASN A 76 -6.30 17.35 6.19
C ASN A 76 -7.40 17.13 7.26
N GLN A 77 -7.30 16.11 8.11
CA GLN A 77 -8.29 15.68 9.08
C GLN A 77 -9.67 15.41 8.45
N SER A 78 -9.66 14.87 7.24
CA SER A 78 -10.86 14.60 6.46
C SER A 78 -10.76 13.33 5.65
N TYR A 79 -11.85 12.57 5.56
CA TYR A 79 -11.96 11.44 4.65
C TYR A 79 -13.39 11.30 4.13
N VAL A 80 -13.60 10.50 3.11
CA VAL A 80 -14.94 10.24 2.55
C VAL A 80 -15.37 8.83 2.85
N GLN A 81 -16.48 8.69 3.58
CA GLN A 81 -17.10 7.41 3.87
C GLN A 81 -18.02 6.97 2.73
N LEU A 82 -17.79 5.78 2.19
CA LEU A 82 -18.68 5.09 1.24
C LEU A 82 -19.71 4.27 2.03
N THR A 83 -20.95 4.76 2.11
CA THR A 83 -21.92 4.33 3.11
C THR A 83 -22.66 3.02 2.78
N LYS A 84 -22.61 2.57 1.54
CA LYS A 84 -23.34 1.37 1.05
C LYS A 84 -22.80 0.89 -0.29
N GLU A 85 -23.27 -0.26 -0.75
CA GLU A 85 -23.08 -0.73 -2.12
C GLU A 85 -23.44 0.37 -3.14
N ASP A 86 -22.69 0.48 -4.20
CA ASP A 86 -22.77 1.52 -5.25
C ASP A 86 -22.44 2.96 -4.81
N SER A 87 -22.07 3.20 -3.54
CA SER A 87 -21.44 4.46 -3.15
C SER A 87 -20.18 4.68 -3.97
N SER A 88 -19.97 5.89 -4.45
CA SER A 88 -18.81 6.15 -5.31
C SER A 88 -18.20 7.53 -5.10
N LEU A 89 -16.95 7.63 -5.49
CA LEU A 89 -16.14 8.83 -5.47
C LEU A 89 -15.46 8.99 -6.84
N ARG A 90 -15.55 10.18 -7.43
CA ARG A 90 -15.07 10.46 -8.79
C ARG A 90 -14.04 11.57 -8.80
N PHE A 91 -12.98 11.35 -9.60
CA PHE A 91 -11.92 12.32 -9.82
C PHE A 91 -11.72 12.59 -11.31
N THR A 92 -11.35 13.81 -11.64
CA THR A 92 -10.81 14.11 -12.98
C THR A 92 -9.29 14.03 -12.93
N VAL A 93 -8.72 13.18 -13.72
CA VAL A 93 -7.27 12.96 -13.81
C VAL A 93 -6.59 14.24 -14.29
N LYS A 94 -5.62 14.74 -13.56
CA LYS A 94 -4.90 15.99 -13.85
C LYS A 94 -3.61 15.77 -14.65
N LYS A 95 -3.05 14.55 -14.61
CA LYS A 95 -1.77 14.20 -15.24
C LYS A 95 -1.78 12.72 -15.64
N ALA A 96 -1.04 12.37 -16.69
CA ALA A 96 -0.88 10.96 -17.09
C ALA A 96 -0.36 10.09 -15.96
N ALA A 97 -0.91 8.87 -15.85
CA ALA A 97 -0.58 7.90 -14.81
C ALA A 97 -0.97 6.49 -15.24
N ASN A 98 -0.32 5.49 -14.67
CA ASN A 98 -0.65 4.08 -14.84
C ASN A 98 -0.48 3.27 -13.54
N ALA A 99 -0.24 3.94 -12.43
CA ALA A 99 -0.09 3.35 -11.12
C ALA A 99 -0.84 4.19 -10.09
N MET A 100 -1.37 3.53 -9.07
CA MET A 100 -2.19 4.14 -8.03
C MET A 100 -1.81 3.63 -6.65
N THR A 101 -1.79 4.56 -5.70
CA THR A 101 -1.89 4.27 -4.27
C THR A 101 -3.25 4.74 -3.79
N LEU A 102 -3.93 3.92 -3.01
CA LEU A 102 -5.20 4.21 -2.36
C LEU A 102 -4.98 4.15 -0.85
N ARG A 103 -5.27 5.24 -0.14
CA ARG A 103 -5.31 5.24 1.33
C ARG A 103 -6.74 5.16 1.81
N PHE A 104 -7.01 4.22 2.70
CA PHE A 104 -8.36 3.90 3.16
C PHE A 104 -8.38 3.59 4.66
N THR A 105 -9.57 3.60 5.24
CA THR A 105 -9.80 3.17 6.62
C THR A 105 -11.00 2.23 6.69
N MET A 106 -10.90 1.22 7.54
CA MET A 106 -11.93 0.24 7.84
C MET A 106 -11.80 -0.18 9.30
N PRO A 107 -12.88 -0.71 9.93
CA PRO A 107 -12.75 -1.37 11.22
C PRO A 107 -11.71 -2.51 11.16
N GLU A 108 -11.12 -2.80 12.31
CA GLU A 108 -10.24 -3.95 12.49
C GLU A 108 -10.94 -5.24 12.03
N ASP A 109 -10.21 -6.13 11.38
CA ASP A 109 -10.72 -7.38 10.80
C ASP A 109 -11.84 -7.23 9.75
N ALA A 110 -12.16 -6.02 9.35
CA ALA A 110 -13.11 -5.80 8.26
C ALA A 110 -12.46 -6.08 6.91
N SER A 111 -13.30 -6.41 5.95
CA SER A 111 -12.90 -6.52 4.54
C SER A 111 -13.93 -5.84 3.64
N GLY A 112 -13.50 -5.34 2.52
CA GLY A 112 -14.33 -4.63 1.56
C GLY A 112 -13.88 -4.88 0.13
N GLU A 113 -14.67 -4.40 -0.82
CA GLU A 113 -14.36 -4.50 -2.24
C GLU A 113 -14.70 -3.20 -2.94
N LEU A 114 -13.79 -2.76 -3.78
CA LEU A 114 -13.94 -1.58 -4.63
C LEU A 114 -13.77 -1.97 -6.10
N GLU A 115 -14.55 -1.33 -6.96
CA GLU A 115 -14.28 -1.27 -8.39
C GLU A 115 -13.69 0.10 -8.73
N ILE A 116 -12.54 0.10 -9.37
CA ILE A 116 -11.92 1.29 -9.94
C ILE A 116 -12.15 1.26 -11.44
N SER A 117 -12.86 2.23 -11.97
CA SER A 117 -13.12 2.36 -13.40
C SER A 117 -12.57 3.65 -13.95
N VAL A 118 -12.13 3.62 -15.20
CA VAL A 118 -11.59 4.78 -15.89
C VAL A 118 -12.35 5.00 -17.19
N GLU A 119 -12.86 6.22 -17.36
CA GLU A 119 -13.56 6.64 -18.58
C GLU A 119 -12.77 7.75 -19.30
N ARG A 120 -12.65 7.63 -20.63
CA ARG A 120 -12.12 8.67 -21.52
C ARG A 120 -13.20 9.13 -22.48
N ASN A 121 -13.55 10.43 -22.43
CA ASN A 121 -14.61 11.02 -23.27
C ASN A 121 -15.96 10.29 -23.13
N GLY A 122 -16.26 9.70 -21.97
CA GLY A 122 -17.47 8.95 -21.67
C GLY A 122 -17.48 7.50 -22.20
N GLU A 123 -16.34 7.00 -22.66
CA GLU A 123 -16.14 5.59 -23.00
C GLU A 123 -15.25 4.91 -21.96
N LEU A 124 -15.68 3.75 -21.47
CA LEU A 124 -14.94 2.97 -20.48
C LEU A 124 -13.64 2.46 -21.10
N LEU A 125 -12.49 2.82 -20.51
CA LEU A 125 -11.18 2.26 -20.85
C LEU A 125 -10.96 0.90 -20.21
N GLY A 126 -11.40 0.75 -18.98
CA GLY A 126 -11.27 -0.49 -18.24
C GLY A 126 -11.68 -0.32 -16.79
N LYS A 127 -11.68 -1.44 -16.08
CA LYS A 127 -11.98 -1.50 -14.66
C LYS A 127 -11.10 -2.52 -13.96
N LYS A 128 -10.86 -2.29 -12.68
CA LYS A 128 -10.09 -3.15 -11.77
C LYS A 128 -10.87 -3.35 -10.50
N THR A 129 -11.00 -4.58 -10.09
CA THR A 129 -11.51 -4.93 -8.77
C THR A 129 -10.37 -4.93 -7.77
N VAL A 130 -10.58 -4.31 -6.61
CA VAL A 130 -9.61 -4.22 -5.52
C VAL A 130 -10.26 -4.74 -4.25
N GLU A 131 -9.73 -5.83 -3.74
CA GLU A 131 -10.09 -6.33 -2.42
C GLU A 131 -9.32 -5.56 -1.35
N LEU A 132 -10.01 -5.18 -0.29
CA LEU A 132 -9.45 -4.48 0.85
C LEU A 132 -9.66 -5.30 2.12
N ASP A 133 -8.65 -5.28 2.95
CA ASP A 133 -8.72 -5.76 4.33
C ASP A 133 -7.99 -4.78 5.24
N ASN A 134 -8.23 -4.85 6.52
CA ASN A 134 -7.54 -4.02 7.51
C ASN A 134 -6.75 -4.88 8.51
N SER A 135 -6.02 -5.85 8.00
CA SER A 135 -5.21 -6.78 8.80
C SER A 135 -4.01 -6.10 9.48
N SER A 136 -3.59 -4.93 8.97
CA SER A 136 -2.51 -4.12 9.53
C SER A 136 -3.01 -2.96 10.41
N ALA A 137 -4.23 -3.03 10.92
CA ALA A 137 -4.88 -1.94 11.65
C ALA A 137 -4.45 -1.75 13.11
N TRP A 138 -3.55 -2.60 13.61
CA TRP A 138 -3.15 -2.53 15.01
C TRP A 138 -2.59 -1.17 15.41
N GLN A 139 -3.06 -0.67 16.54
CA GLN A 139 -2.59 0.56 17.16
C GLN A 139 -2.49 0.37 18.66
N TYR A 140 -1.67 1.18 19.31
CA TYR A 140 -1.73 1.31 20.76
C TYR A 140 -3.02 2.01 21.16
N VAL A 141 -3.86 1.35 21.91
CA VAL A 141 -5.04 1.95 22.51
C VAL A 141 -4.76 2.25 23.97
N LYS A 142 -4.99 3.49 24.37
CA LYS A 142 -4.92 3.88 25.78
C LYS A 142 -6.20 3.44 26.48
N GLU A 143 -6.28 2.18 26.89
CA GLU A 143 -7.29 1.77 27.85
C GLU A 143 -6.73 1.89 29.27
N ASN A 144 -7.46 2.59 30.13
CA ASN A 144 -7.19 2.69 31.56
C ASN A 144 -5.85 3.30 31.98
N ASP A 145 -5.32 4.28 31.24
CA ASP A 145 -4.08 4.98 31.56
C ASP A 145 -2.80 4.10 31.61
N VAL A 146 -2.86 2.91 31.08
CA VAL A 146 -1.71 2.02 31.01
C VAL A 146 -1.25 1.89 29.56
N PHE A 147 -0.08 2.46 29.28
CA PHE A 147 0.69 2.08 28.11
C PHE A 147 1.32 0.72 28.44
N ASP A 148 0.73 -0.33 27.99
CA ASP A 148 1.31 -1.66 28.05
C ASP A 148 1.54 -2.17 26.64
N GLU A 149 2.79 -2.12 26.20
CA GLU A 149 3.24 -2.69 24.93
C GLU A 149 2.98 -4.20 24.84
N ASN A 150 2.61 -4.81 25.96
CA ASN A 150 2.31 -6.23 26.07
C ASN A 150 0.82 -6.54 26.12
N ILE A 151 -0.06 -5.59 25.84
CA ILE A 151 -1.47 -5.88 25.72
C ILE A 151 -1.75 -6.44 24.34
N ALA A 152 -2.02 -7.75 24.28
CA ALA A 152 -2.41 -8.44 23.05
C ALA A 152 -3.70 -7.88 22.45
N ASP A 153 -4.52 -7.26 23.28
CA ASP A 153 -5.83 -6.74 22.95
C ASP A 153 -5.83 -5.22 22.68
N SER A 154 -4.69 -4.64 22.31
CA SER A 154 -4.67 -3.28 21.79
C SER A 154 -5.33 -3.27 20.40
N HIS A 155 -6.60 -2.95 20.37
CA HIS A 155 -7.37 -2.89 19.13
C HIS A 155 -7.27 -1.51 18.49
N SER A 156 -7.18 -1.50 17.21
CA SER A 156 -7.32 -0.28 16.42
C SER A 156 -8.71 0.32 16.60
N ARG A 157 -8.78 1.64 16.74
CA ARG A 157 -10.07 2.34 16.58
C ARG A 157 -10.51 2.28 15.13
N PHE A 158 -9.64 2.69 14.22
CA PHE A 158 -9.67 2.65 12.78
C PHE A 158 -8.30 3.17 12.32
N ARG A 159 -7.40 2.34 11.92
CA ARG A 159 -6.18 2.79 11.30
C ARG A 159 -6.39 2.94 9.81
N PHE A 160 -5.77 3.96 9.22
CA PHE A 160 -5.64 4.03 7.78
C PHE A 160 -4.54 3.10 7.31
N ASP A 161 -4.78 2.44 6.18
CA ASP A 161 -3.82 1.60 5.50
C ASP A 161 -3.77 1.97 4.01
N GLU A 162 -2.79 1.46 3.29
CA GLU A 162 -2.60 1.75 1.88
C GLU A 162 -2.64 0.48 1.03
N ARG A 163 -3.14 0.61 -0.19
CA ARG A 163 -2.99 -0.39 -1.24
C ARG A 163 -2.44 0.29 -2.46
N HIS A 164 -1.40 -0.29 -3.03
CA HIS A 164 -0.78 0.24 -4.24
C HIS A 164 -0.67 -0.84 -5.32
N PHE A 165 -0.89 -0.44 -6.55
CA PHE A 165 -0.93 -1.35 -7.69
C PHE A 165 -0.76 -0.60 -9.01
N LEU A 166 -0.29 -1.33 -10.02
CA LEU A 166 -0.42 -0.87 -11.39
C LEU A 166 -1.90 -0.88 -11.80
N LEU A 167 -2.31 0.14 -12.53
CA LEU A 167 -3.68 0.25 -13.03
C LEU A 167 -3.92 -0.72 -14.20
N GLU A 168 -3.89 -2.00 -13.89
CA GLU A 168 -4.27 -3.06 -14.81
C GLU A 168 -5.76 -3.34 -14.69
N ASN A 169 -6.44 -3.48 -15.82
CA ASN A 169 -7.82 -3.93 -15.81
C ASN A 169 -7.95 -5.42 -15.40
N ASP A 170 -9.16 -5.91 -15.25
CA ASP A 170 -9.40 -7.30 -14.83
C ASP A 170 -8.81 -8.33 -15.82
N ASN A 171 -8.49 -7.93 -17.06
CA ASN A 171 -7.80 -8.77 -18.05
C ASN A 171 -6.26 -8.65 -17.99
N LYS A 172 -5.71 -7.98 -16.99
CA LYS A 172 -4.27 -7.71 -16.84
C LYS A 172 -3.67 -6.78 -17.90
N GLU A 173 -4.49 -5.95 -18.53
CA GLU A 173 -4.04 -4.93 -19.48
C GLU A 173 -3.85 -3.60 -18.74
N LEU A 174 -2.71 -2.96 -18.94
CA LEU A 174 -2.38 -1.69 -18.30
C LEU A 174 -3.27 -0.55 -18.82
N MET A 175 -3.94 0.15 -17.93
CA MET A 175 -4.71 1.34 -18.24
C MET A 175 -3.81 2.57 -18.15
N GLU A 176 -3.51 3.16 -19.29
CA GLU A 176 -2.75 4.42 -19.38
C GLU A 176 -3.70 5.61 -19.29
N LEU A 177 -3.72 6.27 -18.14
CA LEU A 177 -4.55 7.43 -17.88
C LEU A 177 -3.94 8.68 -18.52
N GLU A 178 -4.80 9.57 -19.00
CA GLU A 178 -4.44 10.90 -19.51
C GLU A 178 -5.16 11.99 -18.72
N ALA A 179 -4.64 13.20 -18.79
CA ALA A 179 -5.33 14.35 -18.19
C ALA A 179 -6.71 14.56 -18.85
N GLY A 180 -7.74 14.63 -18.02
CA GLY A 180 -9.14 14.73 -18.43
C GLY A 180 -9.92 13.43 -18.37
N ASP A 181 -9.27 12.29 -18.19
CA ASP A 181 -9.96 11.03 -17.88
C ASP A 181 -10.71 11.16 -16.56
N VAL A 182 -11.75 10.36 -16.39
CA VAL A 182 -12.54 10.28 -15.17
C VAL A 182 -12.27 8.94 -14.50
N LEU A 183 -11.68 9.00 -13.31
CA LEU A 183 -11.49 7.84 -12.45
C LEU A 183 -12.62 7.79 -11.43
N THR A 184 -13.27 6.64 -11.32
CA THR A 184 -14.34 6.40 -10.34
C THR A 184 -13.96 5.23 -9.45
N ILE A 185 -14.04 5.45 -8.14
CA ILE A 185 -13.95 4.42 -7.11
C ILE A 185 -15.37 4.12 -6.66
N ARG A 186 -15.80 2.87 -6.75
CA ARG A 186 -17.15 2.45 -6.40
C ARG A 186 -17.08 1.26 -5.44
N ARG A 187 -17.81 1.33 -4.34
CA ARG A 187 -17.98 0.21 -3.41
C ARG A 187 -18.89 -0.84 -4.03
N THR A 188 -18.45 -2.09 -4.06
CA THR A 188 -19.17 -3.21 -4.68
C THR A 188 -19.68 -4.23 -3.67
N ASP A 189 -19.14 -4.25 -2.46
CA ASP A 189 -19.60 -5.15 -1.42
C ASP A 189 -20.91 -4.68 -0.76
N LYS A 190 -21.62 -5.63 -0.14
CA LYS A 190 -22.88 -5.41 0.59
C LYS A 190 -22.70 -5.36 2.11
N LYS A 191 -21.47 -5.28 2.58
CA LYS A 191 -21.18 -5.31 4.01
C LYS A 191 -21.65 -4.02 4.68
N ALA A 192 -22.03 -4.14 5.94
CA ALA A 192 -22.44 -2.98 6.73
C ALA A 192 -21.26 -2.21 7.34
N ASP A 193 -20.04 -2.74 7.19
CA ASP A 193 -18.85 -2.16 7.77
C ASP A 193 -18.53 -0.79 7.15
N GLU A 194 -17.97 0.07 7.96
CA GLU A 194 -17.51 1.37 7.49
C GLU A 194 -16.30 1.20 6.55
N LEU A 195 -16.34 1.92 5.44
CA LEU A 195 -15.25 2.00 4.48
C LEU A 195 -15.03 3.47 4.12
N GLY A 196 -13.88 4.00 4.48
CA GLY A 196 -13.48 5.37 4.22
C GLY A 196 -12.32 5.45 3.23
N ILE A 197 -12.35 6.45 2.38
CA ILE A 197 -11.26 6.80 1.46
C ILE A 197 -10.68 8.14 1.91
N ASP A 198 -9.38 8.18 2.16
CA ASP A 198 -8.63 9.37 2.53
C ASP A 198 -8.14 10.11 1.28
N PHE A 199 -7.36 9.45 0.47
CA PHE A 199 -6.88 9.99 -0.80
C PHE A 199 -6.48 8.89 -1.78
N ILE A 200 -6.26 9.30 -3.02
CA ILE A 200 -5.50 8.50 -3.99
C ILE A 200 -4.29 9.26 -4.46
N GLU A 201 -3.25 8.54 -4.83
CA GLU A 201 -2.08 9.07 -5.50
C GLU A 201 -1.93 8.38 -6.85
N LEU A 202 -1.77 9.18 -7.89
CA LEU A 202 -1.59 8.70 -9.26
C LEU A 202 -0.21 9.08 -9.76
N GLU A 203 0.50 8.12 -10.34
CA GLU A 203 1.80 8.37 -10.97
C GLU A 203 2.01 7.54 -12.23
N GLN A 204 2.98 7.96 -13.02
CA GLN A 204 3.51 7.16 -14.11
C GLN A 204 4.61 6.27 -13.53
N ALA A 205 4.33 4.97 -13.34
CA ALA A 205 5.34 4.01 -12.95
C ALA A 205 6.45 3.97 -14.02
N PRO A 206 7.73 3.99 -13.63
CA PRO A 206 8.83 3.76 -14.58
C PRO A 206 8.71 2.36 -15.19
N GLU A 207 9.32 2.13 -16.33
CA GLU A 207 9.44 0.78 -16.87
C GLU A 207 10.25 -0.14 -15.94
N ALA A 208 9.89 -1.42 -15.91
CA ALA A 208 10.61 -2.43 -15.16
C ALA A 208 12.07 -2.53 -15.62
N LYS A 209 12.98 -2.57 -14.67
CA LYS A 209 14.43 -2.64 -14.93
C LYS A 209 14.88 -4.08 -15.11
N GLY A 210 15.54 -4.37 -16.21
CA GLY A 210 16.15 -5.68 -16.43
C GLY A 210 17.42 -5.91 -15.60
N ALA A 211 17.86 -7.17 -15.55
CA ALA A 211 19.07 -7.58 -14.86
C ALA A 211 20.32 -6.81 -15.34
N PRO A 212 21.15 -6.27 -14.44
CA PRO A 212 22.43 -5.68 -14.78
C PRO A 212 23.36 -6.70 -15.47
N SER A 213 24.24 -6.22 -16.33
CA SER A 213 25.13 -7.11 -17.12
C SER A 213 26.10 -7.97 -16.28
N ASN A 214 26.37 -7.55 -15.06
CA ASN A 214 27.21 -8.31 -14.11
C ASN A 214 26.42 -8.63 -12.85
N SER A 215 25.42 -9.50 -12.97
CA SER A 215 24.54 -9.88 -11.88
C SER A 215 24.36 -11.39 -11.77
N ILE A 216 23.87 -11.81 -10.63
CA ILE A 216 23.28 -13.11 -10.35
C ILE A 216 21.81 -12.86 -10.06
N SER A 217 20.92 -13.56 -10.74
CA SER A 217 19.50 -13.54 -10.43
C SER A 217 19.13 -14.64 -9.47
N ILE A 218 18.25 -14.36 -8.50
CA ILE A 218 17.74 -15.38 -7.57
C ILE A 218 16.92 -16.46 -8.28
N THR A 219 16.42 -16.19 -9.48
CA THR A 219 15.65 -17.14 -10.30
C THR A 219 16.55 -18.04 -11.17
N ASP A 220 17.85 -17.72 -11.30
CA ASP A 220 18.78 -18.53 -12.07
C ASP A 220 19.13 -19.83 -11.33
N ALA A 221 19.45 -20.90 -12.08
CA ALA A 221 20.04 -22.08 -11.47
C ALA A 221 21.45 -21.77 -10.91
N PRO A 222 21.82 -22.25 -9.71
CA PRO A 222 21.15 -23.28 -8.92
C PRO A 222 20.10 -22.76 -7.92
N TYR A 223 19.89 -21.46 -7.79
CA TYR A 223 19.06 -20.86 -6.74
C TYR A 223 17.56 -21.13 -6.97
N SER A 224 17.07 -20.85 -8.17
CA SER A 224 15.76 -21.25 -8.69
C SER A 224 14.57 -20.76 -7.87
N ALA A 225 14.64 -19.55 -7.31
CA ALA A 225 13.48 -18.87 -6.75
C ALA A 225 12.37 -18.71 -7.81
N VAL A 226 11.11 -18.85 -7.42
CA VAL A 226 9.98 -18.81 -8.35
C VAL A 226 9.01 -17.71 -7.94
N PRO A 227 8.90 -16.63 -8.71
CA PRO A 227 8.01 -15.54 -8.34
C PRO A 227 6.53 -15.97 -8.36
N ASN A 228 5.75 -15.44 -7.42
CA ASN A 228 4.29 -15.59 -7.32
C ASN A 228 3.78 -17.02 -7.09
N ASP A 229 4.59 -17.94 -6.55
CA ASP A 229 4.17 -19.31 -6.29
C ASP A 229 3.81 -19.58 -4.81
N GLY A 230 3.97 -18.58 -3.93
CA GLY A 230 3.64 -18.66 -2.50
C GLY A 230 4.54 -19.62 -1.72
N GLN A 231 5.72 -19.94 -2.23
CA GLN A 231 6.70 -20.79 -1.54
C GLN A 231 7.84 -19.95 -0.98
N ASP A 232 8.53 -20.49 0.05
CA ASP A 232 9.65 -19.81 0.67
C ASP A 232 10.89 -19.74 -0.25
N ASP A 233 11.30 -18.55 -0.59
CA ASP A 233 12.50 -18.24 -1.39
C ASP A 233 13.73 -17.86 -0.52
N SER A 234 13.66 -17.97 0.80
CA SER A 234 14.70 -17.50 1.73
C SER A 234 16.07 -18.12 1.41
N GLN A 235 16.13 -19.43 1.19
CA GLN A 235 17.38 -20.11 0.91
C GLN A 235 17.94 -19.71 -0.47
N ALA A 236 17.08 -19.57 -1.47
CA ALA A 236 17.49 -19.13 -2.81
C ALA A 236 18.11 -17.72 -2.77
N PHE A 237 17.48 -16.81 -2.04
CA PHE A 237 18.01 -15.47 -1.83
C PHE A 237 19.37 -15.48 -1.13
N LEU A 238 19.51 -16.21 0.00
CA LEU A 238 20.73 -16.26 0.79
C LEU A 238 21.91 -16.89 0.02
N ASP A 239 21.67 -17.95 -0.74
CA ASP A 239 22.70 -18.60 -1.54
C ASP A 239 23.12 -17.71 -2.73
N ALA A 240 22.18 -17.08 -3.42
CA ALA A 240 22.46 -16.15 -4.50
C ALA A 240 23.23 -14.91 -4.00
N LEU A 241 22.85 -14.36 -2.85
CA LEU A 241 23.55 -13.24 -2.22
C LEU A 241 24.99 -13.60 -1.91
N LYS A 242 25.22 -14.75 -1.30
CA LYS A 242 26.55 -15.24 -0.93
C LYS A 242 27.46 -15.40 -2.16
N ASP A 243 26.93 -15.96 -3.23
CA ASP A 243 27.70 -16.17 -4.45
C ASP A 243 27.93 -14.82 -5.18
N ALA A 244 26.94 -13.91 -5.16
CA ALA A 244 27.09 -12.57 -5.72
C ALA A 244 28.17 -11.77 -4.99
N ASP A 245 28.20 -11.81 -3.66
CA ASP A 245 29.23 -11.17 -2.83
C ASP A 245 30.62 -11.76 -3.14
N ALA A 246 30.76 -13.11 -3.18
CA ALA A 246 32.00 -13.78 -3.47
C ALA A 246 32.56 -13.50 -4.88
N GLU A 247 31.68 -13.27 -5.85
CA GLU A 247 32.03 -13.01 -7.26
C GLU A 247 32.07 -11.51 -7.62
N ASN A 248 31.84 -10.62 -6.67
CA ASN A 248 31.69 -9.17 -6.88
C ASN A 248 30.64 -8.83 -7.98
N LYS A 249 29.49 -9.46 -7.89
CA LYS A 249 28.35 -9.27 -8.77
C LYS A 249 27.20 -8.57 -8.05
N THR A 250 26.32 -7.97 -8.82
CA THR A 250 25.03 -7.49 -8.31
C THR A 250 24.10 -8.67 -8.07
N LEU A 251 23.41 -8.69 -6.93
CA LEU A 251 22.25 -9.54 -6.74
C LEU A 251 21.05 -8.88 -7.40
N TYR A 252 20.41 -9.57 -8.32
CA TYR A 252 19.22 -9.10 -9.02
C TYR A 252 17.99 -9.93 -8.64
N ILE A 253 16.92 -9.24 -8.26
CA ILE A 253 15.64 -9.83 -7.98
C ILE A 253 14.67 -9.36 -9.08
N PRO A 254 14.21 -10.26 -9.95
CA PRO A 254 13.35 -9.87 -11.08
C PRO A 254 11.94 -9.47 -10.63
N GLU A 255 11.10 -9.18 -11.61
CA GLU A 255 9.69 -8.88 -11.40
C GLU A 255 8.94 -10.06 -10.78
N GLY A 256 8.07 -9.78 -9.82
CA GLY A 256 7.23 -10.73 -9.10
C GLY A 256 7.29 -10.58 -7.59
N THR A 257 6.47 -11.34 -6.91
CA THR A 257 6.49 -11.48 -5.45
C THR A 257 7.31 -12.69 -5.07
N PHE A 258 8.25 -12.49 -4.16
CA PHE A 258 9.09 -13.54 -3.56
C PHE A 258 8.77 -13.60 -2.08
N ASP A 259 8.42 -14.77 -1.60
CA ASP A 259 7.96 -15.00 -0.23
C ASP A 259 9.13 -15.47 0.67
N PHE A 260 9.18 -14.94 1.88
CA PHE A 260 10.21 -15.25 2.87
C PHE A 260 9.56 -15.59 4.21
N ASP A 261 9.74 -16.82 4.68
CA ASP A 261 9.15 -17.29 5.93
C ASP A 261 10.04 -17.01 7.17
N GLN A 262 11.15 -16.31 6.98
CA GLN A 262 12.13 -16.02 8.02
C GLN A 262 12.84 -14.69 7.79
N LYS A 263 13.49 -14.19 8.84
CA LYS A 263 14.42 -13.07 8.74
C LYS A 263 15.66 -13.44 7.92
N LEU A 264 16.00 -12.61 6.97
CA LEU A 264 17.21 -12.74 6.16
C LEU A 264 18.40 -12.08 6.88
N VAL A 265 19.23 -12.89 7.53
CA VAL A 265 20.46 -12.41 8.20
C VAL A 265 21.61 -12.48 7.21
N VAL A 266 22.17 -11.33 6.84
CA VAL A 266 23.07 -11.21 5.72
C VAL A 266 24.39 -10.52 6.09
N SER A 267 25.44 -10.85 5.36
CA SER A 267 26.70 -10.10 5.32
C SER A 267 26.98 -9.77 3.85
N ALA A 268 27.19 -8.52 3.55
CA ALA A 268 27.40 -8.05 2.19
C ALA A 268 28.44 -6.93 2.16
N THR A 269 29.39 -6.99 1.24
CA THR A 269 30.48 -5.99 1.15
C THR A 269 30.74 -5.61 -0.31
N ASP A 270 30.82 -4.30 -0.56
CA ASP A 270 31.10 -3.75 -1.91
C ASP A 270 30.14 -4.27 -2.99
N MET A 271 28.87 -4.45 -2.69
CA MET A 271 27.90 -5.04 -3.59
C MET A 271 26.60 -4.27 -3.69
N ARG A 272 25.84 -4.60 -4.73
CA ARG A 272 24.50 -4.06 -4.96
C ARG A 272 23.47 -5.18 -4.94
N ILE A 273 22.33 -4.88 -4.28
CA ILE A 273 21.10 -5.67 -4.28
C ILE A 273 20.05 -4.83 -4.98
N THR A 274 19.48 -5.27 -6.09
CA THR A 274 18.56 -4.46 -6.87
C THR A 274 17.39 -5.25 -7.43
N GLY A 275 16.23 -4.63 -7.45
CA GLY A 275 15.03 -5.19 -8.07
C GLY A 275 14.71 -4.60 -9.45
N ALA A 276 13.60 -5.05 -10.03
CA ALA A 276 13.06 -4.49 -11.25
C ALA A 276 12.37 -3.11 -11.05
N GLY A 277 12.08 -2.74 -9.82
CA GLY A 277 11.43 -1.49 -9.44
C GLY A 277 10.42 -1.68 -8.31
N ILE A 278 10.10 -0.60 -7.60
CA ILE A 278 9.17 -0.61 -6.45
C ILE A 278 7.72 -1.00 -6.82
N TRP A 279 7.37 -1.00 -8.09
CA TRP A 279 6.08 -1.44 -8.62
C TRP A 279 6.09 -2.87 -9.15
N TYR A 280 7.27 -3.51 -9.20
CA TYR A 280 7.46 -4.77 -9.93
C TYR A 280 8.06 -5.87 -9.07
N THR A 281 9.02 -5.56 -8.19
CA THR A 281 9.66 -6.56 -7.34
C THR A 281 9.21 -6.41 -5.91
N ARG A 282 8.52 -7.42 -5.39
CA ARG A 282 8.07 -7.49 -4.00
C ARG A 282 8.83 -8.55 -3.23
N LEU A 283 9.42 -8.16 -2.10
CA LEU A 283 9.95 -9.06 -1.07
C LEU A 283 8.92 -9.13 0.05
N HIS A 284 8.21 -10.23 0.13
CA HIS A 284 7.08 -10.42 1.04
C HIS A 284 7.46 -11.35 2.19
N PHE A 285 7.42 -10.85 3.42
CA PHE A 285 7.74 -11.63 4.61
C PHE A 285 6.48 -12.20 5.22
N THR A 286 6.29 -13.51 5.11
CA THR A 286 5.03 -14.21 5.41
C THR A 286 4.87 -14.59 6.88
N SER A 287 5.92 -14.51 7.70
CA SER A 287 5.83 -14.86 9.11
C SER A 287 5.07 -13.80 9.90
N GLU A 288 4.05 -14.22 10.63
CA GLU A 288 3.37 -13.37 11.64
C GLU A 288 4.16 -13.35 12.97
N GLU A 289 5.20 -14.16 13.10
CA GLU A 289 6.03 -14.26 14.29
C GLU A 289 6.89 -13.02 14.48
N GLN A 290 7.03 -12.64 15.70
CA GLN A 290 7.68 -11.39 16.12
C GLN A 290 9.16 -11.38 15.87
N ALA A 291 9.87 -11.64 15.09
CA ALA A 291 11.27 -11.61 14.71
C ALA A 291 11.47 -12.39 13.40
N GLY A 292 10.33 -12.65 12.74
CA GLY A 292 10.25 -13.56 11.61
C GLY A 292 10.60 -12.95 10.28
N GLY A 293 10.90 -11.65 10.17
CA GLY A 293 11.09 -11.07 8.86
C GLY A 293 12.06 -9.89 8.78
N GLY A 294 12.16 -9.35 7.56
CA GLY A 294 13.08 -8.28 7.21
C GLY A 294 14.51 -8.74 6.94
N ILE A 295 15.36 -7.79 6.59
CA ILE A 295 16.78 -8.02 6.29
C ILE A 295 17.64 -7.42 7.39
N GLU A 296 18.40 -8.24 8.08
CA GLU A 296 19.35 -7.82 9.12
C GLU A 296 20.78 -7.92 8.61
N PHE A 297 21.44 -6.78 8.47
CA PHE A 297 22.85 -6.71 8.08
C PHE A 297 23.76 -6.90 9.29
N LEU A 298 24.67 -7.86 9.18
CA LEU A 298 25.70 -8.12 10.19
C LEU A 298 26.78 -7.03 10.18
N ASP A 299 27.54 -6.95 11.27
CA ASP A 299 28.62 -5.99 11.49
C ASP A 299 29.82 -6.14 10.54
N SER A 300 29.83 -7.20 9.75
CA SER A 300 30.76 -7.42 8.64
C SER A 300 30.36 -6.71 7.34
N SER A 301 29.15 -6.21 7.26
CA SER A 301 28.63 -5.54 6.06
C SER A 301 29.23 -4.13 5.90
N SER A 302 29.44 -3.71 4.65
CA SER A 302 29.95 -2.37 4.32
C SER A 302 29.77 -2.08 2.83
N ASN A 303 29.57 -0.80 2.50
CA ASN A 303 29.46 -0.31 1.12
C ASN A 303 28.42 -1.09 0.28
N VAL A 304 27.25 -1.30 0.88
CA VAL A 304 26.12 -1.98 0.25
C VAL A 304 25.21 -0.94 -0.40
N GLU A 305 24.81 -1.17 -1.64
CA GLU A 305 23.75 -0.41 -2.31
C GLU A 305 22.52 -1.31 -2.48
N MET A 306 21.36 -0.88 -1.96
CA MET A 306 20.11 -1.61 -2.10
C MET A 306 19.04 -0.68 -2.68
N ASP A 307 18.39 -1.12 -3.78
CA ASP A 307 17.45 -0.27 -4.49
C ASP A 307 16.38 -1.02 -5.31
N ASN A 308 15.35 -0.27 -5.73
CA ASN A 308 14.30 -0.72 -6.65
C ASN A 308 13.51 -1.93 -6.16
N LEU A 309 13.20 -1.96 -4.88
CA LEU A 309 12.49 -3.04 -4.21
C LEU A 309 11.31 -2.50 -3.40
N TYR A 310 10.21 -3.22 -3.45
CA TYR A 310 9.13 -3.12 -2.48
C TYR A 310 9.28 -4.25 -1.46
N MET A 311 9.13 -3.92 -0.19
CA MET A 311 9.23 -4.87 0.93
C MET A 311 8.05 -4.67 1.87
N ASP A 312 7.38 -5.74 2.25
CA ASP A 312 6.30 -5.74 3.22
C ASP A 312 6.25 -7.02 4.04
N SER A 313 5.38 -7.07 5.04
CA SER A 313 5.26 -8.25 5.90
C SER A 313 3.84 -8.51 6.36
N GLU A 314 3.60 -9.74 6.84
CA GLU A 314 2.38 -10.19 7.49
C GLU A 314 2.36 -9.92 9.02
N LEU A 315 3.27 -9.07 9.51
CA LEU A 315 3.24 -8.63 10.90
C LEU A 315 1.94 -7.87 11.17
N LYS A 316 1.18 -8.28 12.19
CA LYS A 316 -0.13 -7.70 12.51
C LYS A 316 -0.11 -6.77 13.71
N SER A 317 0.97 -6.77 14.50
CA SER A 317 1.06 -5.90 15.66
C SER A 317 2.51 -5.72 16.13
N ARG A 318 2.76 -4.65 16.85
CA ARG A 318 4.01 -4.42 17.60
C ARG A 318 3.97 -5.06 18.99
N PHE A 319 3.00 -5.89 19.25
CA PHE A 319 2.84 -6.58 20.52
C PHE A 319 4.04 -7.49 20.79
N HIS A 320 4.54 -7.53 22.04
CA HIS A 320 5.80 -8.16 22.38
C HIS A 320 7.03 -7.57 21.67
N GLN A 321 7.47 -6.41 22.14
CA GLN A 321 8.61 -5.66 21.59
C GLN A 321 9.97 -6.37 21.58
N GLU A 322 10.05 -7.61 21.92
CA GLU A 322 11.17 -8.45 21.51
C GLU A 322 11.17 -8.68 19.99
N ALA A 323 10.14 -8.16 19.35
CA ALA A 323 9.96 -8.15 17.93
C ALA A 323 11.05 -7.34 17.25
N ASN A 324 12.01 -8.03 16.79
CA ASN A 324 13.02 -7.47 15.93
C ASN A 324 12.58 -7.63 14.46
N TYR A 325 11.35 -7.24 14.17
CA TYR A 325 10.73 -7.38 12.86
C TYR A 325 10.84 -6.07 12.07
N LYS A 326 12.05 -5.75 11.70
CA LYS A 326 12.33 -4.51 11.00
C LYS A 326 12.56 -4.77 9.51
N GLY A 327 12.08 -3.88 8.66
CA GLY A 327 12.29 -4.02 7.22
C GLY A 327 13.76 -4.14 6.87
N ILE A 328 14.57 -3.17 7.29
CA ILE A 328 16.03 -3.21 7.19
C ILE A 328 16.63 -2.87 8.55
N ALA A 329 17.53 -3.73 9.04
CA ALA A 329 18.12 -3.55 10.36
C ALA A 329 19.64 -3.87 10.38
N GLY A 330 20.27 -3.55 11.52
CA GLY A 330 21.64 -3.97 11.85
C GLY A 330 22.69 -2.94 11.53
N VAL A 331 23.85 -3.39 11.05
CA VAL A 331 25.02 -2.55 10.80
C VAL A 331 25.36 -2.57 9.31
N LEU A 332 25.14 -1.42 8.65
CA LEU A 332 25.43 -1.27 7.22
C LEU A 332 26.88 -0.81 6.93
N GLY A 333 27.74 -0.75 7.95
CA GLY A 333 29.16 -0.38 7.81
C GLY A 333 29.38 1.02 7.27
N GLU A 334 30.29 1.17 6.33
CA GLU A 334 30.64 2.48 5.78
C GLU A 334 30.14 2.65 4.34
N ASN A 335 29.61 3.85 4.04
CA ASN A 335 29.24 4.31 2.70
C ASN A 335 28.08 3.56 2.01
N SER A 336 27.26 2.85 2.76
CA SER A 336 26.11 2.14 2.21
C SER A 336 25.00 3.12 1.76
N LYS A 337 24.17 2.66 0.82
CA LYS A 337 23.06 3.41 0.25
C LYS A 337 21.82 2.55 0.18
N LEU A 338 20.71 3.11 0.64
CA LEU A 338 19.37 2.56 0.52
C LEU A 338 18.54 3.59 -0.25
N HIS A 339 18.07 3.25 -1.45
CA HIS A 339 17.35 4.24 -2.25
C HIS A 339 16.34 3.62 -3.20
N ASP A 340 15.35 4.40 -3.59
CA ASP A 340 14.28 3.93 -4.44
C ASP A 340 13.66 2.63 -3.90
N LEU A 341 13.38 2.62 -2.59
CA LEU A 341 12.75 1.53 -1.84
C LEU A 341 11.33 1.91 -1.44
N TRP A 342 10.49 0.90 -1.25
CA TRP A 342 9.21 1.02 -0.58
C TRP A 342 9.15 -0.02 0.54
N LEU A 343 8.96 0.42 1.80
CA LEU A 343 8.90 -0.45 2.97
C LEU A 343 7.63 -0.14 3.76
N GLU A 344 6.82 -1.16 4.03
CA GLU A 344 5.60 -1.02 4.83
C GLU A 344 5.28 -2.28 5.63
N HIS A 345 4.42 -2.12 6.66
CA HIS A 345 3.92 -3.18 7.53
C HIS A 345 4.99 -3.92 8.35
N PHE A 346 6.13 -3.29 8.60
CA PHE A 346 7.12 -3.77 9.57
C PHE A 346 6.90 -3.14 10.93
N GLU A 347 7.53 -3.69 11.97
CA GLU A 347 7.58 -3.01 13.27
C GLU A 347 8.26 -1.65 13.12
N CYS A 348 9.38 -1.58 12.38
CA CYS A 348 10.04 -0.36 11.99
C CYS A 348 10.55 -0.52 10.54
N GLY A 349 10.40 0.50 9.72
CA GLY A 349 10.87 0.43 8.33
C GLY A 349 12.38 0.22 8.24
N ILE A 350 13.18 1.12 8.81
CA ILE A 350 14.64 1.03 8.86
C ILE A 350 15.14 1.35 10.28
N TRP A 351 15.82 0.39 10.89
CA TRP A 351 16.45 0.57 12.20
C TRP A 351 17.94 0.24 12.13
N VAL A 352 18.79 1.26 12.16
CA VAL A 352 20.24 1.10 12.04
C VAL A 352 20.87 1.26 13.40
N GLY A 353 21.47 0.20 13.90
CA GLY A 353 22.14 0.21 15.20
C GLY A 353 22.92 -1.07 15.47
N ASP A 354 23.93 -0.96 16.30
CA ASP A 354 24.74 -2.08 16.75
C ASP A 354 24.51 -2.31 18.25
N TYR A 355 24.17 -3.52 18.63
CA TYR A 355 23.72 -3.89 19.98
C TYR A 355 24.64 -4.92 20.64
N VAL A 356 25.91 -4.86 20.34
CA VAL A 356 26.94 -5.66 21.00
C VAL A 356 27.65 -4.87 22.08
N GLU A 357 28.63 -5.48 22.80
CA GLU A 357 29.43 -4.75 23.78
C GLU A 357 30.18 -3.58 23.13
N ALA A 358 30.28 -2.47 23.82
CA ALA A 358 30.74 -1.20 23.28
C ALA A 358 32.13 -1.23 22.59
N ASP A 359 33.04 -2.07 23.06
CA ASP A 359 34.37 -2.28 22.48
C ASP A 359 34.35 -3.09 21.17
N LYS A 360 33.26 -3.77 20.89
CA LYS A 360 33.06 -4.59 19.69
C LYS A 360 32.22 -3.86 18.63
N MET A 361 31.51 -2.80 18.97
CA MET A 361 30.63 -2.09 18.06
C MET A 361 31.34 -1.56 16.82
N LYS A 362 30.78 -1.83 15.64
CA LYS A 362 31.32 -1.38 14.34
C LYS A 362 30.73 -0.06 13.86
N TYR A 363 29.53 0.23 14.20
CA TYR A 363 28.79 1.43 13.84
C TYR A 363 28.62 1.68 12.33
N THR A 364 27.43 1.99 11.93
CA THR A 364 27.16 2.48 10.57
C THR A 364 27.62 3.90 10.39
N LYS A 365 28.30 4.19 9.26
CA LYS A 365 28.82 5.52 8.92
C LYS A 365 28.56 5.87 7.46
N ASN A 366 28.24 7.12 7.19
CA ASN A 366 28.03 7.66 5.86
C ASN A 366 26.89 6.92 5.10
N LEU A 367 25.91 6.38 5.82
CA LEU A 367 24.71 5.79 5.20
C LEU A 367 23.88 6.89 4.55
N THR A 368 23.41 6.64 3.35
CA THR A 368 22.41 7.48 2.69
C THR A 368 21.14 6.68 2.44
N VAL A 369 20.03 7.12 3.02
CA VAL A 369 18.67 6.68 2.66
C VAL A 369 18.06 7.79 1.80
N SER A 370 17.56 7.46 0.60
CA SER A 370 17.03 8.50 -0.28
C SER A 370 15.96 8.00 -1.26
N ASN A 371 15.11 8.92 -1.72
CA ASN A 371 14.08 8.67 -2.74
C ASN A 371 13.20 7.45 -2.40
N SER A 372 12.96 7.19 -1.12
CA SER A 372 12.29 5.99 -0.66
C SER A 372 10.94 6.33 -0.03
N ARG A 373 10.02 5.36 -0.06
CA ARG A 373 8.72 5.40 0.60
C ARG A 373 8.79 4.48 1.80
N ILE A 374 8.60 5.02 3.00
CA ILE A 374 8.65 4.26 4.26
C ILE A 374 7.37 4.56 5.01
N ARG A 375 6.42 3.66 4.87
CA ARG A 375 5.01 3.93 5.17
C ARG A 375 4.42 2.85 6.04
N ASP A 376 3.38 3.21 6.78
CA ASP A 376 2.47 2.30 7.50
C ASP A 376 3.18 1.23 8.35
N ASN A 377 4.34 1.57 8.93
CA ASN A 377 5.02 0.71 9.89
C ASN A 377 4.45 0.93 11.29
N PHE A 378 4.48 -0.10 12.13
CA PHE A 378 3.89 -0.06 13.48
C PHE A 378 4.68 0.76 14.49
N ALA A 379 5.93 1.13 14.17
CA ALA A 379 6.77 2.00 14.95
C ALA A 379 7.46 3.05 14.05
N ASP A 380 8.75 3.29 14.24
CA ASP A 380 9.48 4.32 13.50
C ASP A 380 9.52 4.04 11.98
N GLY A 381 9.48 5.10 11.20
CA GLY A 381 9.83 5.00 9.79
C GLY A 381 11.31 4.69 9.61
N VAL A 382 12.21 5.61 10.03
CA VAL A 382 13.66 5.41 10.02
C VAL A 382 14.28 5.85 11.34
N ASN A 383 15.06 4.98 11.97
CA ASN A 383 15.79 5.30 13.19
C ASN A 383 17.30 5.08 13.04
N PHE A 384 18.08 6.14 13.22
CA PHE A 384 19.53 6.09 13.32
C PHE A 384 19.95 5.97 14.79
N ALA A 385 20.15 4.72 15.22
CA ALA A 385 20.45 4.39 16.60
C ALA A 385 21.95 4.11 16.83
N GLN A 386 22.31 3.87 18.05
CA GLN A 386 23.56 3.26 18.52
C GLN A 386 24.83 3.64 17.74
N GLY A 387 25.24 4.89 17.84
CA GLY A 387 26.49 5.36 17.26
C GLY A 387 26.50 5.52 15.74
N THR A 388 25.39 5.37 15.07
CA THR A 388 25.22 5.71 13.65
C THR A 388 25.62 7.16 13.42
N ARG A 389 26.50 7.41 12.44
CA ARG A 389 27.09 8.74 12.24
C ARG A 389 27.29 9.12 10.80
N ASN A 390 27.36 10.44 10.57
CA ASN A 390 27.54 11.03 9.25
C ASN A 390 26.52 10.53 8.22
N SER A 391 25.36 10.08 8.69
CA SER A 391 24.36 9.41 7.88
C SER A 391 23.18 10.34 7.63
N LYS A 392 22.40 10.06 6.60
CA LYS A 392 21.29 10.93 6.24
C LYS A 392 20.11 10.18 5.65
N VAL A 393 18.93 10.73 5.90
CA VAL A 393 17.71 10.48 5.14
C VAL A 393 17.40 11.72 4.32
N GLN A 394 17.21 11.56 3.03
CA GLN A 394 16.92 12.70 2.17
C GLN A 394 15.93 12.39 1.07
N ASN A 395 15.11 13.39 0.70
CA ASN A 395 14.17 13.32 -0.42
C ASN A 395 13.31 12.04 -0.40
N SER A 396 12.84 11.66 0.79
CA SER A 396 12.04 10.46 1.03
C SER A 396 10.67 10.82 1.58
N ASP A 397 9.72 9.91 1.35
CA ASP A 397 8.34 10.01 1.75
C ASP A 397 8.10 9.05 2.93
N ILE A 398 7.82 9.63 4.08
CA ILE A 398 7.73 8.95 5.38
C ILE A 398 6.34 9.22 5.92
N ARG A 399 5.46 8.22 5.98
CA ARG A 399 4.10 8.47 6.47
C ARG A 399 3.43 7.27 7.12
N GLY A 400 2.35 7.53 7.87
CA GLY A 400 1.52 6.50 8.48
C GLY A 400 2.23 5.66 9.54
N ASN A 401 3.43 6.06 9.98
CA ASN A 401 4.21 5.27 10.92
C ASN A 401 3.71 5.45 12.37
N GLY A 402 3.84 4.41 13.17
CA GLY A 402 3.26 4.33 14.51
C GLY A 402 4.13 4.84 15.66
N ASP A 403 5.31 5.34 15.38
CA ASP A 403 6.19 6.03 16.33
C ASP A 403 6.86 7.20 15.59
N ASP A 404 8.08 7.60 15.87
CA ASP A 404 8.69 8.73 15.19
C ASP A 404 8.88 8.47 13.69
N GLY A 405 8.42 9.37 12.82
CA GLY A 405 8.62 9.20 11.37
C GLY A 405 10.09 9.09 11.02
N LEU A 406 10.93 10.02 11.52
CA LEU A 406 12.38 9.98 11.43
C LEU A 406 12.99 10.21 12.82
N ALA A 407 13.90 9.36 13.24
CA ALA A 407 14.53 9.50 14.55
C ALA A 407 16.05 9.34 14.54
N THR A 408 16.69 10.00 15.50
CA THR A 408 18.03 9.64 15.99
C THR A 408 17.90 9.18 17.44
N PHE A 409 18.41 8.00 17.72
CA PHE A 409 18.33 7.41 19.05
C PHE A 409 19.74 7.14 19.59
N ALA A 410 20.28 8.14 20.25
CA ALA A 410 21.66 8.10 20.76
C ALA A 410 21.74 7.41 22.11
N SER A 411 21.43 6.15 22.12
CA SER A 411 21.38 5.34 23.30
C SER A 411 22.76 4.91 23.78
N LYS A 412 22.92 4.76 25.11
CA LYS A 412 23.89 3.79 25.64
C LYS A 412 23.30 2.42 25.38
N ALA A 413 24.00 1.57 24.66
CA ALA A 413 23.50 0.25 24.31
C ALA A 413 22.97 -0.48 25.54
N ILE A 414 21.76 -0.95 25.45
CA ILE A 414 21.20 -1.86 26.43
C ILE A 414 21.49 -3.28 25.95
N VAL A 415 22.46 -3.91 26.57
CA VAL A 415 22.76 -5.33 26.28
C VAL A 415 21.94 -6.21 27.19
N LYS A 416 21.11 -7.04 26.60
CA LYS A 416 20.34 -8.05 27.31
C LYS A 416 21.26 -9.27 27.58
N ILE A 417 21.69 -9.45 28.80
CA ILE A 417 22.46 -10.63 29.20
C ILE A 417 21.51 -11.66 29.78
N LYS A 418 21.46 -12.83 29.18
CA LYS A 418 20.78 -13.98 29.72
C LYS A 418 21.76 -14.75 30.62
N GLU A 419 21.51 -14.81 31.92
CA GLU A 419 22.29 -15.54 32.90
C GLU A 419 21.44 -16.65 33.50
N ASN A 420 21.98 -17.85 33.58
CA ASN A 420 21.34 -18.94 34.31
C ASN A 420 21.76 -18.88 35.80
N VAL A 421 20.86 -18.42 36.65
CA VAL A 421 21.08 -18.34 38.10
C VAL A 421 20.28 -19.43 38.76
N ASN A 422 20.95 -20.46 39.28
CA ASN A 422 20.34 -21.59 39.95
C ASN A 422 19.30 -22.36 39.11
N GLY A 423 19.53 -22.52 37.81
CA GLY A 423 18.63 -23.24 36.92
C GLY A 423 17.48 -22.39 36.36
N VAL A 424 17.40 -21.10 36.73
CA VAL A 424 16.43 -20.16 36.20
C VAL A 424 17.13 -19.16 35.31
N GLU A 425 16.68 -19.03 34.06
CA GLU A 425 17.16 -17.97 33.16
C GLU A 425 16.71 -16.62 33.73
N GLN A 426 17.66 -15.75 34.03
CA GLN A 426 17.43 -14.38 34.42
C GLN A 426 17.97 -13.47 33.32
N VAL A 427 17.17 -12.46 33.00
CA VAL A 427 17.56 -11.42 32.05
C VAL A 427 18.05 -10.23 32.83
N ARG A 428 19.27 -9.81 32.55
CA ARG A 428 19.83 -8.59 33.10
C ARG A 428 20.18 -7.64 31.96
N TYR A 429 19.72 -6.39 32.08
CA TYR A 429 20.07 -5.33 31.17
C TYR A 429 21.31 -4.61 31.65
N ILE A 430 22.32 -4.53 30.80
CA ILE A 430 23.54 -3.74 31.04
C ILE A 430 23.56 -2.57 30.09
N HIS A 431 23.68 -1.36 30.66
CA HIS A 431 24.00 -0.19 29.87
C HIS A 431 25.48 -0.19 29.57
N THR A 432 25.87 -0.39 28.33
CA THR A 432 27.24 -0.26 27.88
C THR A 432 27.49 1.13 27.35
N GLU A 433 28.71 1.65 27.52
CA GLU A 433 29.08 2.96 26.95
C GLU A 433 29.28 2.85 25.44
N SER A 434 28.17 2.99 24.69
CA SER A 434 28.25 3.16 23.25
C SER A 434 28.65 4.59 22.89
N LYS A 435 29.09 4.80 21.66
CA LYS A 435 29.17 6.17 21.11
C LYS A 435 27.77 6.69 20.81
N PRO A 436 27.49 7.95 21.08
CA PRO A 436 26.22 8.54 20.67
C PRO A 436 26.08 8.56 19.14
N ALA A 437 24.85 8.54 18.66
CA ALA A 437 24.57 8.89 17.28
C ALA A 437 25.04 10.33 17.02
N GLU A 438 25.71 10.57 15.88
CA GLU A 438 26.43 11.83 15.68
C GLU A 438 26.43 12.26 14.21
N ASN A 439 26.27 13.57 13.99
CA ASN A 439 26.38 14.19 12.67
C ASN A 439 25.43 13.54 11.62
N ASN A 440 24.24 13.22 12.04
CA ASN A 440 23.21 12.68 11.16
C ASN A 440 22.29 13.81 10.66
N ALA A 441 21.72 13.62 9.48
CA ALA A 441 20.88 14.64 8.85
C ALA A 441 19.58 14.09 8.31
N PHE A 442 18.49 14.87 8.44
CA PHE A 442 17.22 14.65 7.79
C PHE A 442 16.93 15.84 6.87
N LEU A 443 16.96 15.62 5.56
CA LEU A 443 17.01 16.69 4.57
C LEU A 443 15.94 16.56 3.51
N ASN A 444 15.09 17.58 3.38
CA ASN A 444 14.08 17.65 2.32
C ASN A 444 13.20 16.39 2.25
N ASN A 445 12.79 15.84 3.38
CA ASN A 445 11.84 14.72 3.44
C ASN A 445 10.43 15.25 3.63
N THR A 446 9.44 14.54 3.12
CA THR A 446 8.04 14.70 3.48
C THR A 446 7.74 13.68 4.58
N VAL A 447 7.29 14.16 5.74
CA VAL A 447 6.96 13.34 6.90
C VAL A 447 5.54 13.68 7.31
N GLU A 448 4.62 12.74 7.20
CA GLU A 448 3.21 13.01 7.43
C GLU A 448 2.47 11.83 8.07
N LEU A 449 1.32 12.12 8.68
CA LEU A 449 0.38 11.10 9.16
C LEU A 449 0.97 10.12 10.18
N THR A 450 1.99 10.56 10.93
CA THR A 450 2.48 9.79 12.08
C THR A 450 1.40 9.76 13.15
N TRP A 451 0.93 8.56 13.52
CA TRP A 451 -0.28 8.48 14.34
C TRP A 451 -0.04 8.46 15.86
N ARG A 452 1.19 8.22 16.36
CA ARG A 452 1.44 8.12 17.79
C ARG A 452 2.49 9.09 18.34
N ALA A 453 3.62 9.28 17.70
CA ALA A 453 4.74 10.07 18.24
C ALA A 453 5.07 11.29 17.38
N SER A 454 6.31 11.54 17.09
CA SER A 454 6.73 12.77 16.44
C SER A 454 6.94 12.59 14.94
N GLY A 455 6.77 13.64 14.16
CA GLY A 455 7.20 13.61 12.77
C GLY A 455 8.71 13.35 12.68
N ILE A 456 9.53 14.17 13.38
CA ILE A 456 10.98 14.00 13.46
C ILE A 456 11.43 14.14 14.91
N ALA A 457 12.21 13.18 15.42
CA ALA A 457 12.69 13.16 16.78
C ALA A 457 14.21 13.07 16.89
N LEU A 458 14.78 13.86 17.80
CA LEU A 458 16.19 13.79 18.19
C LEU A 458 16.26 13.37 19.66
N HIS A 459 16.59 12.12 19.90
CA HIS A 459 16.77 11.57 21.24
C HIS A 459 18.27 11.54 21.61
N GLY A 460 18.80 12.66 22.05
CA GLY A 460 20.22 12.84 22.35
C GLY A 460 21.10 12.90 21.10
N GLY A 461 22.41 12.68 21.30
CA GLY A 461 23.38 12.68 20.21
C GLY A 461 24.07 14.03 19.99
N ALA A 462 24.72 14.19 18.85
CA ALA A 462 25.56 15.33 18.55
C ALA A 462 25.50 15.77 17.09
N ASN A 463 25.62 17.06 16.85
CA ASN A 463 25.83 17.67 15.54
C ASN A 463 24.75 17.26 14.49
N HIS A 464 23.51 17.02 14.91
CA HIS A 464 22.43 16.67 14.00
C HIS A 464 21.95 17.87 13.21
N HIS A 465 21.52 17.62 11.98
CA HIS A 465 21.08 18.62 11.03
C HIS A 465 19.73 18.27 10.40
N ILE A 466 18.71 19.07 10.68
CA ILE A 466 17.33 18.87 10.23
C ILE A 466 16.94 20.07 9.38
N GLU A 467 16.76 19.87 8.07
CA GLU A 467 16.59 21.00 7.16
C GLU A 467 15.73 20.68 5.93
N GLY A 468 14.87 21.64 5.58
CA GLY A 468 14.09 21.59 4.36
C GLY A 468 12.96 20.58 4.36
N ASN A 469 12.63 19.97 5.50
CA ASN A 469 11.58 18.97 5.58
C ASN A 469 10.19 19.63 5.59
N LEU A 470 9.22 18.96 5.00
CA LEU A 470 7.81 19.17 5.21
C LEU A 470 7.34 18.15 6.25
N VAL A 471 6.74 18.63 7.34
CA VAL A 471 6.14 17.78 8.38
C VAL A 471 4.67 18.17 8.49
N LYS A 472 3.75 17.23 8.26
CA LYS A 472 2.33 17.56 8.14
C LYS A 472 1.45 16.50 8.81
N ASP A 473 0.33 16.94 9.40
CA ASP A 473 -0.72 16.06 9.92
C ASP A 473 -0.19 14.98 10.90
N ILE A 474 0.45 15.43 11.99
CA ILE A 474 0.93 14.54 13.05
C ILE A 474 -0.13 14.42 14.13
N THR A 475 -0.69 13.22 14.30
CA THR A 475 -1.90 13.01 15.11
C THR A 475 -1.63 13.19 16.60
N SER A 476 -0.70 12.44 17.20
CA SER A 476 -0.55 12.40 18.65
C SER A 476 0.85 12.83 19.14
N GLY A 477 1.45 13.77 18.41
CA GLY A 477 2.78 14.25 18.76
C GLY A 477 3.13 15.61 18.17
N PRO A 478 4.32 16.10 18.47
CA PRO A 478 4.84 17.30 17.84
C PRO A 478 5.36 16.99 16.43
N GLY A 479 5.43 18.01 15.58
CA GLY A 479 6.14 17.89 14.31
C GLY A 479 7.63 17.59 14.52
N LEU A 480 8.26 18.28 15.47
CA LEU A 480 9.67 18.09 15.82
C LEU A 480 9.83 17.89 17.33
N ARG A 481 10.58 16.88 17.72
CA ARG A 481 10.93 16.63 19.13
C ARG A 481 12.44 16.69 19.32
N VAL A 482 12.87 17.36 20.39
CA VAL A 482 14.26 17.34 20.87
C VAL A 482 14.24 16.88 22.31
N SER A 483 14.83 15.72 22.60
CA SER A 483 14.57 15.04 23.86
C SER A 483 15.81 14.38 24.46
N THR A 484 15.88 14.38 25.80
CA THR A 484 16.84 13.61 26.60
C THR A 484 16.11 12.67 27.56
N VAL A 485 14.98 12.07 27.12
CA VAL A 485 14.13 11.24 27.96
C VAL A 485 14.68 9.84 28.23
N PHE A 486 15.68 9.42 27.49
CA PHE A 486 16.31 8.12 27.66
C PHE A 486 17.59 8.23 28.51
N PRO A 487 17.82 7.30 29.46
CA PRO A 487 18.99 7.32 30.32
C PRO A 487 20.31 7.28 29.55
N GLY A 488 21.21 8.17 29.89
CA GLY A 488 22.55 8.20 29.29
C GLY A 488 22.66 8.96 27.98
N TYR A 489 21.58 9.54 27.53
CA TYR A 489 21.53 10.35 26.34
C TYR A 489 21.37 11.80 26.73
N ASN A 490 22.29 12.59 26.34
CA ASN A 490 22.21 14.03 26.51
C ASN A 490 22.90 14.70 25.34
N PHE A 491 22.51 15.91 25.10
CA PHE A 491 23.26 16.81 24.22
C PHE A 491 24.36 17.42 25.05
N ASP A 492 25.60 17.04 24.83
CA ASP A 492 26.75 17.58 25.58
C ASP A 492 27.26 18.93 25.07
N ASP A 493 28.24 19.49 25.74
CA ASP A 493 28.74 20.88 25.47
C ASP A 493 29.38 21.06 24.07
N ASN A 494 29.70 20.00 23.36
CA ASN A 494 30.40 20.07 22.08
C ASN A 494 29.48 19.96 20.87
N GLN A 495 28.17 19.96 21.10
CA GLN A 495 27.18 19.67 20.08
C GLN A 495 26.63 20.93 19.44
N ASN A 496 26.34 20.82 18.15
CA ASN A 496 25.58 21.81 17.39
C ASN A 496 24.39 21.12 16.73
N ILE A 497 23.27 21.12 17.42
CA ILE A 497 22.01 20.67 16.80
C ILE A 497 21.49 21.86 15.98
N SER A 498 21.16 21.59 14.72
CA SER A 498 20.67 22.60 13.80
C SER A 498 19.35 22.17 13.19
N ILE A 499 18.27 22.86 13.51
CA ILE A 499 16.91 22.65 13.00
C ILE A 499 16.49 23.90 12.26
N LYS A 500 16.54 23.88 10.92
CA LYS A 500 16.37 25.09 10.12
C LYS A 500 15.55 24.87 8.86
N ARG A 501 14.81 25.91 8.49
CA ARG A 501 14.06 25.92 7.23
C ARG A 501 13.22 24.66 7.02
N ASN A 502 12.49 24.23 8.05
CA ASN A 502 11.47 23.21 7.94
C ASN A 502 10.09 23.88 7.90
N LEU A 503 9.16 23.26 7.23
CA LEU A 503 7.77 23.65 7.22
C LEU A 503 6.96 22.61 8.00
N LEU A 504 6.22 23.08 9.00
CA LEU A 504 5.37 22.27 9.86
C LEU A 504 3.91 22.72 9.64
N ILE A 505 3.05 21.83 9.20
CA ILE A 505 1.63 22.11 8.92
C ILE A 505 0.78 21.20 9.77
N GLN A 506 -0.17 21.77 10.54
CA GLN A 506 -1.10 21.00 11.36
C GLN A 506 -0.37 19.98 12.25
N THR A 507 0.63 20.46 12.98
CA THR A 507 1.46 19.66 13.89
C THR A 507 1.35 20.18 15.31
N GLY A 508 1.54 19.30 16.27
CA GLY A 508 1.18 19.49 17.66
C GLY A 508 -0.12 18.78 17.95
N THR A 509 -0.40 18.48 19.21
CA THR A 509 -1.54 17.64 19.61
C THR A 509 -2.14 18.10 20.91
N ASP A 510 -3.44 17.86 21.07
CA ASP A 510 -4.13 18.01 22.37
C ASP A 510 -3.77 16.89 23.35
N ASN A 511 -3.29 15.77 22.84
CA ASN A 511 -2.93 14.60 23.63
C ASN A 511 -1.82 13.79 22.97
N ASP A 512 -0.65 13.76 23.63
CA ASP A 512 0.54 13.02 23.20
C ASP A 512 0.52 11.54 23.58
N PHE A 513 -0.61 10.91 23.74
CA PHE A 513 -0.77 9.59 24.28
C PHE A 513 -0.62 9.49 25.82
N TYR A 514 0.10 10.41 26.43
CA TYR A 514 0.27 10.50 27.90
C TYR A 514 -0.63 11.57 28.52
N GLY A 515 -1.46 12.22 27.74
CA GLY A 515 -2.39 13.25 28.20
C GLY A 515 -1.82 14.66 28.20
N ASN A 516 -0.75 14.91 27.46
CA ASN A 516 -0.13 16.24 27.38
C ASN A 516 -0.46 16.93 26.07
N ALA A 517 -0.82 18.20 26.15
CA ALA A 517 -0.89 19.04 24.97
C ALA A 517 0.53 19.49 24.55
N LEU A 518 0.87 19.28 23.29
CA LEU A 518 2.19 19.59 22.74
C LEU A 518 2.09 20.57 21.56
N ALA A 519 3.01 21.52 21.54
CA ALA A 519 3.20 22.42 20.39
C ALA A 519 3.95 21.73 19.25
N SER A 520 4.04 22.38 18.09
CA SER A 520 4.71 21.85 16.90
C SER A 520 6.16 21.46 17.11
N ILE A 521 6.90 22.19 17.96
CA ILE A 521 8.27 21.87 18.34
C ILE A 521 8.31 21.66 19.84
N HIS A 522 8.66 20.45 20.27
CA HIS A 522 8.66 20.07 21.68
C HIS A 522 10.07 19.77 22.18
N PHE A 523 10.40 20.33 23.35
CA PHE A 523 11.66 20.09 24.06
C PHE A 523 11.40 19.34 25.35
N GLU A 524 12.01 18.18 25.50
CA GLU A 524 11.78 17.33 26.66
C GLU A 524 13.08 16.91 27.32
N LYS A 525 13.30 17.42 28.54
CA LYS A 525 14.52 17.22 29.29
C LYS A 525 14.27 16.35 30.51
N LEU A 526 14.92 15.20 30.55
CA LEU A 526 14.86 14.30 31.71
C LEU A 526 16.27 13.89 32.19
N TYR A 527 17.10 13.38 31.30
CA TYR A 527 18.46 12.92 31.60
C TYR A 527 19.49 13.79 30.89
N GLY A 528 20.08 14.73 31.62
CA GLY A 528 21.12 15.61 31.09
C GLY A 528 20.61 16.95 30.52
N ASP A 529 21.51 17.71 29.96
CA ASP A 529 21.25 19.05 29.50
C ASP A 529 20.99 19.13 27.99
N MET A 530 20.27 20.18 27.60
CA MET A 530 20.09 20.59 26.21
C MET A 530 20.92 21.85 25.96
N LYS A 531 21.99 21.73 25.18
CA LYS A 531 22.91 22.85 24.92
C LYS A 531 23.22 22.94 23.42
N LYS A 532 23.51 24.18 22.97
CA LYS A 532 23.91 24.49 21.59
C LYS A 532 22.92 23.94 20.54
N ILE A 533 21.64 24.10 20.82
CA ILE A 533 20.56 23.78 19.91
C ILE A 533 20.11 25.05 19.22
N THR A 534 20.13 25.08 17.90
CA THR A 534 19.62 26.19 17.09
C THR A 534 18.38 25.76 16.34
N VAL A 535 17.29 26.45 16.59
CA VAL A 535 16.02 26.30 15.86
C VAL A 535 15.73 27.63 15.18
N ALA A 536 15.85 27.67 13.86
CA ALA A 536 15.81 28.92 13.13
C ALA A 536 15.13 28.83 11.77
N ASP A 537 14.49 29.92 11.39
CA ASP A 537 13.96 30.09 10.04
C ASP A 537 12.95 28.99 9.63
N ASN A 538 12.26 28.38 10.61
CA ASN A 538 11.19 27.40 10.36
C ASN A 538 9.85 28.13 10.20
N CYS A 539 8.96 27.57 9.42
CA CYS A 539 7.60 28.05 9.25
C CYS A 539 6.62 27.03 9.84
N LEU A 540 5.69 27.49 10.65
CA LEU A 540 4.69 26.69 11.32
C LEU A 540 3.30 27.18 10.91
N ILE A 541 2.43 26.30 10.45
CA ILE A 541 1.09 26.67 9.97
C ILE A 541 0.06 25.84 10.74
N ASN A 542 -0.94 26.52 11.27
CA ASN A 542 -2.06 25.92 11.99
C ASN A 542 -1.62 25.01 13.15
N SER A 543 -0.69 25.49 13.96
CA SER A 543 -0.23 24.80 15.19
C SER A 543 -1.24 25.01 16.31
N PRO A 544 -1.95 24.00 16.83
CA PRO A 544 -3.00 24.20 17.83
C PRO A 544 -2.47 24.73 19.17
N HIS A 545 -1.23 24.43 19.51
CA HIS A 545 -0.60 24.83 20.78
C HIS A 545 0.63 25.74 20.58
N GLY A 546 0.71 26.43 19.42
CA GLY A 546 1.77 27.37 19.12
C GLY A 546 3.09 26.73 18.72
N LYS A 547 4.16 27.50 18.73
CA LYS A 547 5.46 27.09 18.20
C LYS A 547 6.18 26.10 19.10
N TYR A 548 6.21 26.36 20.40
CA TYR A 548 7.10 25.66 21.33
C TYR A 548 6.37 25.17 22.56
N SER A 549 6.68 23.95 22.98
CA SER A 549 6.35 23.41 24.29
C SER A 549 7.55 22.68 24.89
N GLY A 550 7.52 22.43 26.18
CA GLY A 550 8.56 21.70 26.86
C GLY A 550 8.20 21.46 28.32
N ASN A 551 8.88 20.51 28.95
CA ASN A 551 8.74 20.25 30.37
C ASN A 551 9.57 21.19 31.25
N PHE A 552 10.13 22.24 30.65
CA PHE A 552 10.84 23.35 31.32
C PHE A 552 10.51 24.67 30.59
N TYR A 553 10.88 25.80 31.20
CA TYR A 553 10.61 27.11 30.59
C TYR A 553 11.41 27.28 29.30
N ILE A 554 10.72 27.41 28.18
CA ILE A 554 11.31 27.74 26.88
C ILE A 554 11.10 29.23 26.65
N PRO A 555 12.14 30.07 26.66
CA PRO A 555 12.00 31.50 26.36
C PRO A 555 11.71 31.71 24.87
N GLU A 556 10.95 32.74 24.57
CA GLU A 556 10.56 33.06 23.18
C GLU A 556 11.75 33.41 22.28
N GLU A 557 12.79 34.02 22.82
CA GLU A 557 14.04 34.32 22.09
C GLU A 557 15.26 34.22 23.00
N GLY A 558 16.30 33.54 22.53
CA GLY A 558 17.65 33.74 22.95
C GLY A 558 18.05 33.27 24.32
N THR A 559 17.92 31.97 24.65
CA THR A 559 18.76 31.40 25.71
C THR A 559 20.14 31.05 25.18
N THR A 560 21.12 30.97 26.06
CA THR A 560 22.48 30.54 25.70
C THR A 560 22.58 29.08 25.34
N GLU A 561 21.55 28.30 25.65
CA GLU A 561 21.49 26.84 25.43
C GLU A 561 20.66 26.48 24.21
N ILE A 562 19.47 27.07 24.06
CA ILE A 562 18.59 26.89 22.90
C ILE A 562 18.41 28.25 22.22
N THR A 563 18.91 28.39 21.01
CA THR A 563 18.75 29.60 20.22
C THR A 563 17.54 29.48 19.32
N LEU A 564 16.50 30.23 19.64
CA LEU A 564 15.27 30.33 18.80
C LEU A 564 15.35 31.63 18.00
N ARG A 565 15.24 31.55 16.67
CA ARG A 565 15.37 32.72 15.80
C ARG A 565 14.53 32.61 14.54
N ASN A 566 13.81 33.66 14.22
CA ASN A 566 13.04 33.80 12.97
C ASN A 566 12.10 32.62 12.66
N ASN A 567 11.55 31.96 13.67
CA ASN A 567 10.57 30.93 13.46
C ASN A 567 9.20 31.60 13.31
N GLU A 568 8.63 31.50 12.13
CA GLU A 568 7.37 32.13 11.79
C GLU A 568 6.21 31.19 12.13
N GLU A 569 5.14 31.76 12.68
CA GLU A 569 3.87 31.05 12.90
C GLU A 569 2.78 31.75 12.11
N LYS A 570 1.99 30.95 11.39
CA LYS A 570 0.86 31.41 10.57
C LYS A 570 -0.38 30.66 10.97
N SER A 571 -1.51 31.36 10.92
CA SER A 571 -2.84 30.73 10.96
C SER A 571 -3.54 30.98 9.64
N ILE A 572 -3.90 29.91 8.96
CA ILE A 572 -4.63 29.98 7.70
C ILE A 572 -6.01 29.37 7.95
N ASP A 573 -7.04 30.15 7.66
CA ASP A 573 -8.45 29.71 7.78
C ASP A 573 -8.78 28.79 6.60
N VAL A 574 -9.03 27.52 6.88
CA VAL A 574 -9.40 26.49 5.89
C VAL A 574 -10.91 26.22 5.82
N GLU A 575 -11.71 26.79 6.74
CA GLU A 575 -13.16 26.62 6.80
C GLU A 575 -13.88 26.96 5.48
N PRO A 576 -13.50 28.04 4.75
CA PRO A 576 -14.14 28.32 3.48
C PRO A 576 -13.92 27.23 2.42
N MET A 577 -12.77 26.55 2.46
CA MET A 577 -12.43 25.46 1.53
C MET A 577 -13.21 24.20 1.90
N LEU A 578 -13.25 23.85 3.19
CA LEU A 578 -14.06 22.74 3.71
C LEU A 578 -15.52 22.90 3.34
N ALA A 579 -16.07 24.11 3.49
CA ALA A 579 -17.46 24.40 3.10
C ALA A 579 -17.73 24.29 1.58
N GLU A 580 -16.70 24.43 0.72
CA GLU A 580 -16.84 24.13 -0.71
C GLU A 580 -16.77 22.62 -0.96
N GLU A 581 -15.87 21.90 -0.28
CA GLU A 581 -15.73 20.44 -0.36
C GLU A 581 -17.02 19.73 0.07
N GLU A 582 -17.68 20.18 1.13
CA GLU A 582 -18.98 19.64 1.58
C GLU A 582 -20.06 19.64 0.48
N LYS A 583 -19.99 20.57 -0.45
CA LYS A 583 -20.96 20.63 -1.56
C LYS A 583 -20.81 19.48 -2.54
N ASN A 584 -19.63 18.89 -2.64
CA ASN A 584 -19.35 17.73 -3.49
C ASN A 584 -20.08 16.47 -3.01
N PHE A 585 -20.57 16.49 -1.76
CA PHE A 585 -21.26 15.38 -1.08
C PHE A 585 -22.71 15.71 -0.75
N ALA A 586 -23.20 16.86 -1.20
CA ALA A 586 -24.58 17.21 -1.01
C ALA A 586 -25.51 16.22 -1.73
N PRO A 587 -26.66 15.84 -1.13
CA PRO A 587 -27.61 14.98 -1.82
C PRO A 587 -28.02 15.59 -3.17
N LEU A 588 -28.04 14.76 -4.20
CA LEU A 588 -28.49 15.19 -5.52
C LEU A 588 -29.89 15.85 -5.43
N SER A 589 -30.07 16.94 -6.12
CA SER A 589 -31.37 17.54 -6.31
C SER A 589 -32.32 16.58 -7.03
N GLU A 590 -33.64 16.77 -6.90
CA GLU A 590 -34.62 15.91 -7.58
C GLU A 590 -34.45 15.94 -9.12
N GLU A 591 -33.97 17.05 -9.65
CA GLU A 591 -33.70 17.21 -11.09
C GLU A 591 -32.45 16.39 -11.51
N GLU A 592 -31.39 16.42 -10.70
CA GLU A 592 -30.16 15.63 -10.92
C GLU A 592 -30.43 14.14 -10.77
N LYS A 593 -31.22 13.71 -9.78
CA LYS A 593 -31.66 12.32 -9.65
C LYS A 593 -32.40 11.83 -10.89
N LEU A 594 -33.29 12.65 -11.43
CA LEU A 594 -34.05 12.31 -12.63
C LEU A 594 -33.16 12.17 -13.85
N VAL A 595 -32.17 13.07 -14.01
CA VAL A 595 -31.15 12.97 -15.09
C VAL A 595 -30.31 11.70 -14.95
N GLU A 596 -29.95 11.37 -13.73
CA GLU A 596 -29.15 10.18 -13.46
C GLU A 596 -29.95 8.88 -13.67
N GLU A 597 -31.21 8.84 -13.24
CA GLU A 597 -32.11 7.73 -13.54
C GLU A 597 -32.29 7.53 -15.06
N GLN A 598 -32.37 8.64 -15.81
CA GLN A 598 -32.44 8.57 -17.27
C GLN A 598 -31.15 8.03 -17.87
N LYS A 599 -29.99 8.43 -17.36
CA LYS A 599 -28.68 7.94 -17.81
C LYS A 599 -28.52 6.45 -17.52
N LYS A 600 -28.87 6.00 -16.31
CA LYS A 600 -28.88 4.58 -15.94
C LYS A 600 -29.81 3.75 -16.83
N ALA A 601 -31.00 4.26 -17.10
CA ALA A 601 -31.96 3.59 -17.98
C ALA A 601 -31.44 3.50 -19.42
N GLU A 602 -30.70 4.51 -19.87
CA GLU A 602 -30.09 4.52 -21.21
C GLU A 602 -28.88 3.57 -21.28
N GLU A 603 -28.05 3.52 -20.23
CA GLU A 603 -26.95 2.56 -20.09
C GLU A 603 -27.45 1.11 -20.02
N GLN A 604 -28.47 0.83 -19.21
CA GLN A 604 -29.12 -0.47 -19.15
C GLN A 604 -29.68 -0.89 -20.51
N LYS A 605 -30.33 0.06 -21.20
CA LYS A 605 -30.87 -0.20 -22.53
C LYS A 605 -29.74 -0.48 -23.55
N LYS A 606 -28.64 0.24 -23.48
CA LYS A 606 -27.45 0.01 -24.33
C LYS A 606 -26.81 -1.34 -24.04
N ALA A 607 -26.72 -1.72 -22.76
CA ALA A 607 -26.24 -3.03 -22.34
C ALA A 607 -27.17 -4.16 -22.83
N GLU A 608 -28.48 -3.96 -22.72
CA GLU A 608 -29.48 -4.91 -23.23
C GLU A 608 -29.50 -4.99 -24.76
N GLU A 609 -29.26 -3.87 -25.46
CA GLU A 609 -29.09 -3.85 -26.91
C GLU A 609 -27.81 -4.56 -27.37
N LEU A 610 -26.70 -4.38 -26.62
CA LEU A 610 -25.45 -5.09 -26.85
C LEU A 610 -25.60 -6.58 -26.59
N LYS A 611 -26.28 -6.97 -25.52
CA LYS A 611 -26.60 -8.36 -25.20
C LYS A 611 -27.45 -8.99 -26.30
N LYS A 612 -28.51 -8.30 -26.74
CA LYS A 612 -29.36 -8.77 -27.87
C LYS A 612 -28.60 -8.82 -29.20
N ALA A 613 -27.67 -7.90 -29.43
CA ALA A 613 -26.82 -7.93 -30.62
C ALA A 613 -25.82 -9.09 -30.58
N ALA A 614 -25.29 -9.42 -29.41
CA ALA A 614 -24.45 -10.58 -29.19
C ALA A 614 -25.26 -11.90 -29.41
N GLU A 615 -26.45 -11.98 -28.80
CA GLU A 615 -27.39 -13.13 -28.99
C GLU A 615 -27.81 -13.30 -30.46
N GLN A 616 -28.05 -12.20 -31.20
CA GLN A 616 -28.37 -12.25 -32.62
C GLN A 616 -27.16 -12.63 -33.49
N ALA A 617 -25.95 -12.18 -33.11
CA ALA A 617 -24.71 -12.57 -33.78
C ALA A 617 -24.41 -14.07 -33.55
N GLU A 618 -24.73 -14.56 -32.38
CA GLU A 618 -24.62 -15.95 -32.02
C GLU A 618 -25.66 -16.82 -32.77
N GLN A 619 -26.94 -16.41 -32.81
CA GLN A 619 -27.97 -17.07 -33.64
C GLN A 619 -27.64 -17.04 -35.16
N ALA A 620 -27.05 -15.93 -35.65
CA ALA A 620 -26.64 -15.88 -37.05
C ALA A 620 -25.43 -16.78 -37.36
N LYS A 621 -24.59 -17.08 -36.39
CA LYS A 621 -23.54 -18.10 -36.50
C LYS A 621 -24.15 -19.50 -36.59
N HIS A 622 -25.22 -19.79 -35.83
CA HIS A 622 -25.90 -21.08 -35.86
C HIS A 622 -26.70 -21.35 -37.14
N GLU A 623 -27.25 -20.34 -37.81
CA GLU A 623 -28.00 -20.52 -39.05
C GLU A 623 -27.15 -20.88 -40.27
N GLY A 624 -25.82 -20.79 -40.17
CA GLY A 624 -24.85 -21.06 -41.26
C GLY A 624 -24.12 -22.40 -41.19
N GLU A 625 -24.28 -23.16 -40.11
CA GLU A 625 -23.57 -24.43 -39.91
C GLU A 625 -24.36 -25.62 -40.40
N GLN A 626 -23.70 -26.49 -41.17
CA GLN A 626 -24.29 -27.74 -41.66
C GLN A 626 -24.51 -28.71 -40.49
N PRO A 627 -25.61 -29.43 -40.44
CA PRO A 627 -25.86 -30.43 -39.42
C PRO A 627 -24.88 -31.59 -39.57
N GLY A 628 -23.97 -31.69 -38.67
CA GLY A 628 -22.98 -32.75 -38.65
C GLY A 628 -21.99 -32.72 -37.50
N TYR A 629 -21.86 -31.57 -36.86
CA TYR A 629 -21.09 -31.43 -35.65
C TYR A 629 -21.71 -30.28 -34.85
N ASP A 630 -22.44 -30.62 -33.82
CA ASP A 630 -23.06 -29.62 -32.94
C ASP A 630 -22.06 -29.01 -31.97
N GLY A 631 -20.82 -29.38 -32.12
CA GLY A 631 -19.72 -28.72 -31.44
C GLY A 631 -19.68 -28.85 -29.94
N ALA A 632 -20.49 -29.70 -29.38
CA ALA A 632 -20.37 -30.04 -27.98
C ALA A 632 -19.31 -31.14 -27.81
N LEU A 633 -18.40 -30.97 -26.90
CA LEU A 633 -17.54 -32.03 -26.42
C LEU A 633 -18.27 -32.72 -25.28
N ASN A 634 -18.49 -34.04 -25.42
CA ASN A 634 -19.20 -34.82 -24.42
C ASN A 634 -18.24 -35.81 -23.77
N ILE A 635 -18.13 -35.78 -22.47
CA ILE A 635 -17.39 -36.76 -21.71
C ILE A 635 -18.40 -37.59 -20.93
N GLU A 636 -18.62 -38.85 -21.34
CA GLU A 636 -19.45 -39.81 -20.63
C GLU A 636 -18.53 -40.78 -19.88
N LEU A 637 -18.64 -40.78 -18.57
CA LEU A 637 -17.87 -41.69 -17.73
C LEU A 637 -18.54 -43.04 -17.74
N HIS A 638 -17.90 -44.04 -18.36
CA HIS A 638 -18.43 -45.37 -18.52
C HIS A 638 -18.31 -46.26 -17.27
N ASP A 639 -17.37 -45.94 -16.36
CA ASP A 639 -17.07 -46.74 -15.19
C ASP A 639 -17.42 -45.99 -13.89
N GLN A 640 -18.67 -45.57 -13.80
CA GLN A 640 -19.18 -44.79 -12.67
C GLN A 640 -19.04 -45.49 -11.30
N GLU A 641 -19.00 -46.83 -11.33
CA GLU A 641 -18.83 -47.65 -10.13
C GLU A 641 -17.41 -47.62 -9.56
N GLU A 642 -16.44 -47.13 -10.33
CA GLU A 642 -15.03 -47.04 -9.93
C GLU A 642 -14.64 -45.68 -9.34
N ILE A 643 -15.53 -44.69 -9.37
CA ILE A 643 -15.23 -43.37 -8.80
C ILE A 643 -15.22 -43.49 -7.28
N PRO A 644 -14.11 -43.21 -6.61
CA PRO A 644 -14.06 -43.28 -5.15
C PRO A 644 -15.03 -42.28 -4.50
N GLU A 645 -15.71 -42.66 -3.43
CA GLU A 645 -16.56 -41.76 -2.62
C GLU A 645 -15.85 -40.50 -2.16
N THR A 646 -14.52 -40.54 -2.10
CA THR A 646 -13.64 -39.44 -1.67
C THR A 646 -12.99 -38.70 -2.82
N ALA A 647 -13.43 -38.93 -4.05
CA ALA A 647 -12.85 -38.26 -5.21
C ALA A 647 -13.20 -36.79 -5.23
N ASN A 648 -12.20 -35.98 -5.47
CA ASN A 648 -12.36 -34.55 -5.70
C ASN A 648 -12.44 -34.30 -7.19
N PHE A 649 -13.28 -33.36 -7.62
CA PHE A 649 -13.31 -32.94 -9.00
C PHE A 649 -12.96 -31.44 -9.13
N ARG A 650 -12.55 -31.08 -10.34
CA ARG A 650 -12.13 -29.72 -10.70
C ARG A 650 -13.19 -29.12 -11.60
N LEU A 651 -13.34 -27.81 -11.45
CA LEU A 651 -14.22 -27.05 -12.33
C LEU A 651 -13.43 -26.61 -13.56
N TYR A 652 -14.00 -26.83 -14.72
CA TYR A 652 -13.46 -26.37 -15.98
C TYR A 652 -14.42 -25.36 -16.60
N TRP A 653 -13.87 -24.38 -17.29
CA TRP A 653 -14.66 -23.44 -18.08
C TRP A 653 -13.97 -23.16 -19.41
N PHE A 654 -14.73 -22.63 -20.33
CA PHE A 654 -14.23 -22.21 -21.62
C PHE A 654 -13.23 -21.04 -21.44
N SER A 655 -12.02 -21.20 -21.93
CA SER A 655 -10.98 -20.19 -21.80
C SER A 655 -10.67 -19.45 -23.11
N GLY A 656 -11.03 -20.04 -24.24
CA GLY A 656 -10.77 -19.43 -25.53
C GLY A 656 -10.85 -20.42 -26.68
N GLU A 657 -10.79 -19.89 -27.88
CA GLU A 657 -10.71 -20.67 -29.10
C GLU A 657 -9.60 -20.20 -30.01
N THR A 658 -9.03 -21.11 -30.80
CA THR A 658 -8.00 -20.79 -31.80
C THR A 658 -8.27 -21.58 -33.07
N GLU A 659 -7.71 -21.10 -34.16
CA GLU A 659 -7.78 -21.82 -35.46
C GLU A 659 -6.54 -22.67 -35.63
N GLU A 660 -6.71 -23.99 -35.67
CA GLU A 660 -5.63 -24.94 -35.93
C GLU A 660 -6.00 -25.84 -37.13
N ASN A 661 -5.13 -25.82 -38.14
CA ASN A 661 -5.30 -26.58 -39.37
C ASN A 661 -6.67 -26.41 -40.07
N GLY A 662 -7.23 -25.19 -39.99
CA GLY A 662 -8.52 -24.84 -40.58
C GLY A 662 -9.72 -25.38 -39.78
N ARG A 663 -9.55 -25.67 -38.54
CA ARG A 663 -10.61 -26.06 -37.60
C ARG A 663 -10.53 -25.15 -36.37
N THR A 664 -11.68 -24.73 -35.86
CA THR A 664 -11.77 -24.02 -34.59
C THR A 664 -11.51 -25.02 -33.46
N VAL A 665 -10.52 -24.74 -32.65
CA VAL A 665 -10.17 -25.50 -31.45
C VAL A 665 -10.52 -24.67 -30.23
N ARG A 666 -11.27 -25.21 -29.30
CA ARG A 666 -11.69 -24.58 -28.07
C ARG A 666 -10.98 -25.21 -26.89
N TYR A 667 -10.65 -24.39 -25.90
CA TYR A 667 -9.92 -24.82 -24.74
C TYR A 667 -10.75 -24.62 -23.48
N TRP A 668 -10.76 -25.65 -22.63
CA TRP A 668 -11.37 -25.64 -21.32
C TRP A 668 -10.30 -25.63 -20.25
N VAL A 669 -10.34 -24.67 -19.36
CA VAL A 669 -9.33 -24.49 -18.35
C VAL A 669 -9.88 -24.84 -16.98
N LYS A 670 -9.13 -25.59 -16.22
CA LYS A 670 -9.41 -25.87 -14.82
C LYS A 670 -9.44 -24.57 -14.02
N LYS A 671 -10.49 -24.36 -13.24
CA LYS A 671 -10.65 -23.18 -12.40
C LYS A 671 -10.58 -23.48 -10.91
N LEU A 672 -11.17 -24.57 -10.48
CA LEU A 672 -11.33 -24.87 -9.08
C LEU A 672 -11.07 -26.35 -8.81
N GLU A 673 -10.43 -26.62 -7.69
CA GLU A 673 -10.16 -27.98 -7.20
C GLU A 673 -10.88 -28.22 -5.86
N GLY A 674 -10.94 -29.47 -5.45
CA GLY A 674 -11.34 -29.84 -4.09
C GLY A 674 -12.83 -30.00 -3.85
N ILE A 675 -13.65 -30.07 -4.89
CA ILE A 675 -15.08 -30.39 -4.74
C ILE A 675 -15.22 -31.90 -4.56
N HIS A 676 -15.83 -32.26 -3.46
CA HIS A 676 -16.01 -33.67 -3.09
C HIS A 676 -17.23 -34.25 -3.76
N LEU A 677 -17.05 -35.41 -4.39
CA LEU A 677 -18.15 -36.18 -5.03
C LEU A 677 -18.72 -37.17 -4.06
N ASP A 678 -20.03 -37.29 -4.06
CA ASP A 678 -20.78 -38.36 -3.41
C ASP A 678 -21.90 -38.88 -4.33
N GLU A 679 -22.46 -40.00 -3.99
CA GLU A 679 -23.55 -40.61 -4.77
C GLU A 679 -24.78 -39.69 -4.95
N SER A 680 -24.95 -38.69 -4.11
CA SER A 680 -26.05 -37.73 -4.24
C SER A 680 -25.90 -36.80 -5.45
N MET A 681 -24.75 -36.83 -6.11
CA MET A 681 -24.42 -36.02 -7.28
C MET A 681 -24.66 -36.77 -8.62
N GLU A 682 -25.36 -37.88 -8.59
CA GLU A 682 -25.78 -38.55 -9.78
C GLU A 682 -26.94 -37.83 -10.49
N TYR A 683 -26.81 -37.57 -11.76
CA TYR A 683 -27.82 -36.89 -12.56
C TYR A 683 -28.23 -37.75 -13.76
N SER A 684 -29.49 -37.60 -14.17
CA SER A 684 -29.98 -38.17 -15.43
C SER A 684 -30.16 -37.05 -16.42
N LEU A 685 -29.54 -37.17 -17.57
CA LEU A 685 -29.76 -36.27 -18.69
C LEU A 685 -31.17 -36.48 -19.27
N GLU A 686 -31.64 -35.53 -20.11
CA GLU A 686 -32.96 -35.60 -20.73
C GLU A 686 -33.17 -36.88 -21.58
N ASP A 687 -32.10 -37.45 -22.14
CA ASP A 687 -32.09 -38.70 -22.86
C ASP A 687 -32.08 -39.93 -21.96
N GLY A 688 -32.05 -39.76 -20.65
CA GLY A 688 -32.02 -40.81 -19.65
C GLY A 688 -30.62 -41.34 -19.32
N THR A 689 -29.58 -40.77 -19.89
CA THR A 689 -28.20 -41.11 -19.57
C THR A 689 -27.88 -40.69 -18.15
N LYS A 690 -27.33 -41.59 -17.35
CA LYS A 690 -26.84 -41.27 -16.01
C LYS A 690 -25.40 -40.81 -16.09
N VAL A 691 -25.14 -39.71 -15.49
CA VAL A 691 -23.84 -39.08 -15.53
C VAL A 691 -23.33 -38.79 -14.12
N PHE A 692 -22.08 -39.09 -13.87
CA PHE A 692 -21.40 -38.78 -12.62
C PHE A 692 -20.33 -37.72 -12.81
N ASN A 693 -20.01 -37.09 -11.75
CA ASN A 693 -18.80 -36.32 -11.67
C ASN A 693 -17.61 -37.27 -11.70
N PHE A 694 -16.59 -36.87 -12.38
CA PHE A 694 -15.35 -37.61 -12.54
C PHE A 694 -14.29 -37.09 -11.58
N THR A 695 -13.21 -37.84 -11.40
CA THR A 695 -12.06 -37.38 -10.65
C THR A 695 -11.30 -36.30 -11.42
N PRO A 696 -10.91 -35.21 -10.79
CA PRO A 696 -10.15 -34.14 -11.44
C PRO A 696 -8.84 -34.58 -12.08
N ASP A 697 -8.25 -35.63 -11.55
CA ASP A 697 -6.96 -36.15 -12.03
C ASP A 697 -7.05 -36.86 -13.39
N ASP A 698 -8.24 -37.23 -13.78
CA ASP A 698 -8.51 -37.87 -15.09
C ASP A 698 -8.62 -36.82 -16.21
N ILE A 699 -8.69 -35.54 -15.87
CA ILE A 699 -8.91 -34.49 -16.84
C ILE A 699 -7.70 -33.51 -16.80
N PRO A 700 -7.10 -33.23 -17.96
CA PRO A 700 -6.00 -32.30 -18.04
C PRO A 700 -6.43 -30.89 -17.60
N GLU A 701 -5.47 -30.07 -17.28
CA GLU A 701 -5.72 -28.69 -16.82
C GLU A 701 -6.52 -27.87 -17.83
N TYR A 702 -6.33 -28.15 -19.11
CA TYR A 702 -7.23 -27.72 -20.16
C TYR A 702 -7.33 -28.82 -21.23
N ILE A 703 -8.47 -28.88 -21.86
CA ILE A 703 -8.77 -29.88 -22.88
C ILE A 703 -8.88 -29.17 -24.22
N PRO A 704 -8.01 -29.42 -25.18
CA PRO A 704 -8.21 -28.93 -26.55
C PRO A 704 -9.35 -29.65 -27.21
N ILE A 705 -10.30 -28.93 -27.78
CA ILE A 705 -11.48 -29.44 -28.39
C ILE A 705 -11.47 -29.10 -29.87
N SER A 706 -11.62 -30.12 -30.74
CA SER A 706 -11.78 -29.87 -32.16
C SER A 706 -13.26 -29.92 -32.53
N GLY A 707 -13.77 -28.85 -33.09
CA GLY A 707 -15.17 -28.65 -33.40
C GLY A 707 -15.82 -27.56 -32.57
N THR A 708 -17.12 -27.42 -32.69
CA THR A 708 -17.86 -26.44 -31.92
C THR A 708 -18.18 -27.03 -30.54
N ALA A 709 -17.44 -26.72 -29.53
CA ALA A 709 -17.84 -27.12 -28.19
C ALA A 709 -18.87 -26.12 -27.67
N PHE A 710 -19.91 -26.65 -27.13
CA PHE A 710 -20.96 -25.85 -26.54
C PHE A 710 -20.91 -25.98 -25.04
N VAL A 711 -20.89 -24.85 -24.36
CA VAL A 711 -21.10 -24.77 -22.93
C VAL A 711 -22.48 -24.19 -22.75
N GLU A 712 -23.40 -25.03 -22.39
CA GLU A 712 -24.68 -24.55 -21.92
C GLU A 712 -24.52 -24.06 -20.50
N ASP A 713 -24.94 -22.86 -20.30
CA ASP A 713 -25.25 -22.19 -19.05
C ASP A 713 -24.28 -22.38 -17.89
N TYR A 714 -23.59 -21.34 -17.67
CA TYR A 714 -22.83 -21.15 -16.46
C TYR A 714 -23.73 -20.64 -15.36
N TYR A 715 -24.21 -21.54 -14.55
CA TYR A 715 -24.90 -21.19 -13.35
C TYR A 715 -24.02 -21.25 -12.16
N TYR A 716 -24.16 -20.28 -11.45
CA TYR A 716 -23.56 -20.05 -10.18
C TYR A 716 -24.06 -20.97 -9.06
N GLU A 717 -25.35 -21.27 -8.98
CA GLU A 717 -25.94 -22.11 -7.94
C GLU A 717 -26.52 -23.46 -8.50
N GLY A 718 -26.29 -23.70 -9.76
CA GLY A 718 -26.76 -24.88 -10.43
C GLY A 718 -25.70 -25.93 -10.65
N GLU A 719 -26.11 -27.08 -11.00
CA GLU A 719 -25.26 -28.14 -11.47
C GLU A 719 -25.55 -28.35 -12.93
N ASP A 720 -24.60 -27.98 -13.79
CA ASP A 720 -24.73 -28.16 -15.21
C ASP A 720 -23.73 -29.17 -15.73
N TRP A 721 -24.08 -29.79 -16.84
CA TRP A 721 -23.28 -30.78 -17.51
C TRP A 721 -22.76 -30.25 -18.81
N ILE A 722 -21.48 -30.47 -19.06
CA ILE A 722 -20.88 -30.23 -20.36
C ILE A 722 -20.86 -31.60 -21.10
N ARG A 723 -21.37 -31.57 -22.26
CA ARG A 723 -21.21 -32.64 -23.23
C ARG A 723 -20.00 -32.35 -24.10
N LEU A 724 -18.97 -33.18 -23.97
CA LEU A 724 -17.72 -33.01 -24.69
C LEU A 724 -17.64 -34.10 -25.78
N GLU A 725 -17.73 -33.71 -27.03
CA GLU A 725 -17.64 -34.61 -28.18
C GLU A 725 -16.26 -34.47 -28.85
N SER A 726 -15.55 -35.56 -28.91
CA SER A 726 -14.24 -35.62 -29.57
C SER A 726 -14.27 -36.73 -30.65
N PRO A 727 -13.28 -36.78 -31.54
CA PRO A 727 -13.15 -37.91 -32.48
C PRO A 727 -13.03 -39.28 -31.81
N GLU A 728 -12.70 -39.28 -30.51
CA GLU A 728 -12.48 -40.49 -29.72
C GLU A 728 -13.72 -40.95 -28.97
N GLY A 729 -14.75 -40.14 -28.90
CA GLY A 729 -16.00 -40.45 -28.22
C GLY A 729 -16.73 -39.25 -27.64
N VAL A 730 -17.83 -39.55 -26.96
CA VAL A 730 -18.65 -38.56 -26.26
C VAL A 730 -18.47 -38.77 -24.78
N GLU A 731 -18.16 -37.70 -24.08
CA GLU A 731 -17.99 -37.71 -22.64
C GLU A 731 -18.89 -36.63 -22.01
N TYR A 732 -19.47 -36.92 -20.85
CA TYR A 732 -20.30 -35.99 -20.11
C TYR A 732 -19.60 -35.58 -18.84
N VAL A 733 -19.36 -34.28 -18.69
CA VAL A 733 -18.66 -33.71 -17.55
C VAL A 733 -19.59 -32.82 -16.75
N LYS A 734 -19.74 -33.10 -15.48
CA LYS A 734 -20.50 -32.25 -14.60
C LYS A 734 -19.69 -31.02 -14.24
N ILE A 735 -20.30 -29.84 -14.39
CA ILE A 735 -19.71 -28.58 -14.00
C ILE A 735 -20.43 -28.03 -12.77
N ARG A 736 -19.69 -27.67 -11.77
CA ARG A 736 -20.17 -26.85 -10.66
C ARG A 736 -19.54 -25.47 -10.72
N TYR A 737 -20.38 -24.48 -10.67
CA TYR A 737 -19.95 -23.12 -10.57
C TYR A 737 -19.88 -22.72 -9.13
N TRP A 738 -18.75 -22.18 -8.78
CA TRP A 738 -18.60 -21.35 -7.63
C TRP A 738 -18.51 -19.94 -8.15
N SER A 739 -19.51 -19.19 -7.84
CA SER A 739 -19.59 -17.77 -8.11
C SER A 739 -18.45 -17.21 -8.95
N LEU A 740 -18.70 -17.05 -10.20
CA LEU A 740 -17.95 -16.14 -11.05
C LEU A 740 -18.48 -14.71 -10.81
N LYS A 741 -18.68 -14.34 -9.55
CA LYS A 741 -18.96 -12.95 -9.19
C LYS A 741 -17.68 -12.27 -8.94
#